data_9fc1cbca14917e03a11e9f76e41056a1
#
_entry.id   9fc1cbca14917e03a11e9f76e41056a1
#
_cell.length_a   1.000
_cell.length_b   1.000
_cell.length_c   1.000
_cell.angle_alpha   90.00
_cell.angle_beta   90.00
_cell.angle_gamma   90.00
#
_symmetry.space_group_name_H-M   'P 1'
#
loop_
_entity.id
_entity.type
_entity.pdbx_description
1 polymer ?
#
loop_
_entity_poly.entity_id
_entity_poly.type
_entity_poly.pdbx_seq_one_letter_code
_entity_poly.pdbx_strand_id
1 'polypeptide(L)'
;MTRSLRTALPAGLVLGLATLAAAADAPPPVLDRELFFGNPEIAAAQLSPDGQYVAFLKPWNDTRNIYVKKTAEPFDKARLVTTEKKRPIANFFWSRDSKLILYVKDKDGDENFNVWAVDPSAQNAAGSDAPASRNLTDAKGARAIIYSVPKKQPDTIFVGLNDRDAAWHDVYKVTISSGQRELLRKNTDHIAGWDFDLDGKLRLATRVADNGDTEILKVDADGYKKVYSCTVFESCGTERFDKDGRRVYMQTNKGDVDLVRLVLFDPETSQEQLVESDPLKRVDFGSAIFSDATDELIGTAYVDERTRLYFRDKGWEADYKLLQSKFPGKEIGFASSTADERLLLITAGGDTDPGERYLFDRTTKALTLQYKQRERIPREHMASMKAVRYPSSDGLEIPAFLTLPKGVAPKNLPAIVLPHGGPWARDNWGFNNLAQFMANRGYAVLQPNFRGSTGYGKKFLNAGNKQWGDKMQDDITWGVKYLIAQGIADPKRVGIMGGSYGGYATLAGVAFTPDVYGAAVAIVAPSNLITLLDSIPPYWESGRIIFYERMGNPKTPEGKAQLVRQSPLTSAAKIKTPLLVAQGANDPRVKKAESEQIVIALRDRGFPVEYILAPDEGHGFQRPINSMSLWAASEKFFAQHLGGRYQAELTPELAKRLAEITVDPKTVVLSKAVDTASVGVPKVAFPWSAGTASYQGKIEVGGQTIPLSTTQTIAEQGGNWVVTGTAKLPMGDAVDVTTLDKATLVARKRSLKQGPAAIDLVFADGKATGTVAMGGDPKPVSVELGGELFADGVGSNEALAALPLAEGYGATFRNFDVRQQKVQLKQAKVTATESVSVPAGTFQAWKVEVTSADGEPGQTTIWVAKDTRKVVKVSATIPQMGGAVVTSELQP
;
A
#
# COMPACT_ATOMS: atom_id res chain seq x y z
N MET A 1 55.17 55.08 -70.14
CA MET A 1 55.43 53.97 -71.06
C MET A 1 54.93 52.72 -70.31
N THR A 2 53.75 52.34 -70.46
CA THR A 2 53.17 51.16 -71.14
C THR A 2 53.79 49.85 -70.82
N ARG A 3 53.07 48.99 -70.19
CA ARG A 3 52.64 47.68 -70.67
C ARG A 3 51.70 46.97 -69.74
N SER A 4 50.49 46.68 -70.16
CA SER A 4 49.49 45.80 -69.67
C SER A 4 49.90 44.36 -69.70
N LEU A 5 49.64 43.60 -68.66
CA LEU A 5 49.59 42.14 -68.75
C LEU A 5 48.30 41.68 -68.16
N ARG A 6 47.44 41.12 -68.95
CA ARG A 6 46.27 40.29 -68.54
C ARG A 6 46.77 39.00 -68.03
N THR A 7 46.30 38.62 -66.82
CA THR A 7 46.38 37.25 -66.33
C THR A 7 44.97 36.69 -66.02
N ALA A 8 44.70 35.53 -66.55
CA ALA A 8 43.45 34.79 -66.44
C ALA A 8 43.19 34.27 -65.02
N LEU A 9 41.98 34.37 -64.56
CA LEU A 9 41.49 33.68 -63.36
C LEU A 9 41.25 32.20 -63.70
N PRO A 10 41.63 31.25 -62.83
CA PRO A 10 41.13 29.89 -62.90
C PRO A 10 39.79 29.77 -62.17
N ALA A 11 38.83 29.01 -62.71
CA ALA A 11 37.54 28.66 -62.20
C ALA A 11 37.70 27.88 -60.86
N GLY A 12 37.28 28.47 -59.78
CA GLY A 12 37.23 27.82 -58.51
C GLY A 12 36.08 26.83 -58.45
N LEU A 13 36.38 25.58 -58.16
CA LEU A 13 35.47 24.47 -57.84
C LEU A 13 34.85 24.77 -56.48
N VAL A 14 33.58 25.17 -56.44
CA VAL A 14 32.77 25.23 -55.19
C VAL A 14 32.44 23.80 -54.80
N LEU A 15 33.23 23.23 -53.88
CA LEU A 15 32.79 22.02 -53.16
C LEU A 15 31.67 22.40 -52.22
N GLY A 16 30.44 22.02 -52.57
CA GLY A 16 29.30 22.03 -51.64
C GLY A 16 29.57 21.06 -50.50
N LEU A 17 29.81 21.59 -49.28
CA LEU A 17 29.69 20.82 -48.06
C LEU A 17 28.20 20.49 -47.89
N ALA A 18 27.80 19.27 -48.38
CA ALA A 18 26.58 18.64 -47.93
C ALA A 18 26.76 18.32 -46.47
N THR A 19 26.18 19.11 -45.60
CA THR A 19 25.94 18.71 -44.21
C THR A 19 25.03 17.47 -44.28
N LEU A 20 25.58 16.30 -44.03
CA LEU A 20 24.84 15.11 -43.69
C LEU A 20 24.06 15.46 -42.42
N ALA A 21 22.82 15.94 -42.55
CA ALA A 21 21.85 15.87 -41.53
C ALA A 21 21.66 14.38 -41.26
N ALA A 22 22.21 13.88 -40.16
CA ALA A 22 21.88 12.56 -39.68
C ALA A 22 20.35 12.47 -39.64
N ALA A 23 19.78 11.60 -40.47
CA ALA A 23 18.36 11.34 -40.45
C ALA A 23 18.04 10.91 -39.00
N ALA A 24 17.21 11.67 -38.30
CA ALA A 24 16.72 11.27 -37.01
C ALA A 24 16.04 9.91 -37.20
N ASP A 25 16.48 8.90 -36.45
CA ASP A 25 15.83 7.60 -36.46
C ASP A 25 14.32 7.82 -36.27
N ALA A 26 13.51 7.11 -37.03
CA ALA A 26 12.05 7.20 -36.88
C ALA A 26 11.68 6.80 -35.43
N PRO A 27 10.64 7.42 -34.84
CA PRO A 27 10.20 7.04 -33.50
C PRO A 27 9.81 5.56 -33.47
N PRO A 28 10.15 4.84 -32.40
CA PRO A 28 9.79 3.42 -32.25
C PRO A 28 8.28 3.24 -32.34
N PRO A 29 7.77 2.03 -32.70
CA PRO A 29 6.34 1.73 -32.68
C PRO A 29 5.76 1.98 -31.28
N VAL A 30 4.44 2.15 -31.21
CA VAL A 30 3.73 2.12 -29.91
C VAL A 30 3.82 0.70 -29.36
N LEU A 31 4.56 0.52 -28.31
CA LEU A 31 4.78 -0.77 -27.67
C LEU A 31 3.59 -1.18 -26.82
N ASP A 32 3.34 -2.47 -26.74
CA ASP A 32 2.27 -3.00 -25.91
C ASP A 32 2.48 -2.61 -24.43
N ARG A 33 1.42 -2.09 -23.77
CA ARG A 33 1.43 -1.73 -22.36
C ARG A 33 1.77 -2.90 -21.45
N GLU A 34 1.43 -4.13 -21.87
CA GLU A 34 1.75 -5.35 -21.12
C GLU A 34 3.24 -5.54 -20.93
N LEU A 35 4.09 -5.09 -21.87
CA LEU A 35 5.54 -5.15 -21.73
C LEU A 35 6.05 -4.38 -20.53
N PHE A 36 5.38 -3.26 -20.19
CA PHE A 36 5.77 -2.39 -19.07
C PHE A 36 5.08 -2.76 -17.76
N PHE A 37 3.80 -3.15 -17.79
CA PHE A 37 2.96 -3.28 -16.60
C PHE A 37 2.37 -4.67 -16.37
N GLY A 38 2.48 -5.56 -17.35
CA GLY A 38 2.16 -6.98 -17.18
C GLY A 38 3.16 -7.69 -16.28
N ASN A 39 2.88 -8.93 -15.97
CA ASN A 39 3.82 -9.75 -15.21
C ASN A 39 5.14 -9.94 -15.98
N PRO A 40 6.30 -9.80 -15.32
CA PRO A 40 7.56 -10.25 -15.90
C PRO A 40 7.58 -11.78 -15.99
N GLU A 41 8.29 -12.32 -16.97
CA GLU A 41 8.44 -13.77 -17.18
C GLU A 41 9.10 -14.44 -15.97
N ILE A 42 10.13 -13.82 -15.43
CA ILE A 42 10.86 -14.21 -14.21
C ILE A 42 11.24 -12.94 -13.45
N ALA A 43 11.13 -12.99 -12.13
CA ALA A 43 11.53 -11.88 -11.26
C ALA A 43 12.08 -12.37 -9.92
N ALA A 44 12.82 -11.49 -9.23
CA ALA A 44 13.24 -11.62 -7.83
C ALA A 44 13.94 -12.96 -7.51
N ALA A 45 14.76 -13.50 -8.41
CA ALA A 45 15.48 -14.75 -8.13
C ALA A 45 16.45 -14.60 -6.94
N GLN A 46 16.47 -15.62 -6.09
CA GLN A 46 17.33 -15.73 -4.91
C GLN A 46 17.95 -17.14 -4.80
N LEU A 47 19.24 -17.20 -4.50
CA LEU A 47 19.93 -18.43 -4.15
C LEU A 47 19.50 -18.90 -2.76
N SER A 48 19.38 -20.21 -2.58
CA SER A 48 19.35 -20.77 -1.24
C SER A 48 20.71 -20.58 -0.55
N PRO A 49 20.77 -20.42 0.78
CA PRO A 49 22.04 -20.25 1.51
C PRO A 49 23.08 -21.33 1.21
N ASP A 50 22.68 -22.58 0.97
CA ASP A 50 23.55 -23.70 0.60
C ASP A 50 23.94 -23.74 -0.91
N GLY A 51 23.35 -22.85 -1.72
CA GLY A 51 23.60 -22.76 -3.16
C GLY A 51 22.99 -23.86 -4.01
N GLN A 52 22.20 -24.79 -3.44
CA GLN A 52 21.60 -25.88 -4.20
C GLN A 52 20.42 -25.48 -5.06
N TYR A 53 19.70 -24.46 -4.64
CA TYR A 53 18.44 -24.03 -5.26
C TYR A 53 18.41 -22.54 -5.60
N VAL A 54 17.58 -22.21 -6.59
CA VAL A 54 17.16 -20.84 -6.91
C VAL A 54 15.65 -20.77 -6.78
N ALA A 55 15.15 -19.93 -5.89
CA ALA A 55 13.74 -19.54 -5.83
C ALA A 55 13.52 -18.25 -6.61
N PHE A 56 12.36 -18.09 -7.25
CA PHE A 56 12.03 -16.92 -8.05
C PHE A 56 10.53 -16.74 -8.20
N LEU A 57 10.09 -15.55 -8.62
CA LEU A 57 8.71 -15.26 -8.93
C LEU A 57 8.43 -15.46 -10.42
N LYS A 58 7.34 -16.17 -10.72
CA LYS A 58 6.82 -16.38 -12.06
C LYS A 58 5.29 -16.36 -12.04
N PRO A 59 4.59 -15.91 -13.10
CA PRO A 59 3.14 -15.97 -13.16
C PRO A 59 2.61 -17.42 -13.12
N TRP A 60 1.58 -17.64 -12.32
CA TRP A 60 0.69 -18.78 -12.32
C TRP A 60 -0.74 -18.26 -12.26
N ASN A 61 -1.58 -18.60 -13.26
CA ASN A 61 -2.91 -18.02 -13.42
C ASN A 61 -2.91 -16.48 -13.28
N ASP A 62 -2.04 -15.81 -14.03
CA ASP A 62 -1.83 -14.36 -14.09
C ASP A 62 -1.39 -13.69 -12.79
N THR A 63 -1.11 -14.47 -11.76
CA THR A 63 -0.63 -13.97 -10.47
C THR A 63 0.78 -14.48 -10.19
N ARG A 64 1.70 -13.60 -9.76
CA ARG A 64 3.08 -13.98 -9.45
C ARG A 64 3.11 -14.86 -8.22
N ASN A 65 3.71 -16.05 -8.39
CA ASN A 65 3.89 -17.08 -7.39
C ASN A 65 5.36 -17.51 -7.31
N ILE A 66 5.73 -18.19 -6.23
CA ILE A 66 7.08 -18.69 -6.00
C ILE A 66 7.27 -20.01 -6.73
N TYR A 67 8.38 -20.09 -7.46
CA TYR A 67 8.90 -21.30 -8.09
C TYR A 67 10.30 -21.58 -7.57
N VAL A 68 10.70 -22.85 -7.57
CA VAL A 68 12.05 -23.30 -7.17
C VAL A 68 12.58 -24.27 -8.21
N LYS A 69 13.87 -24.11 -8.56
CA LYS A 69 14.65 -25.07 -9.35
C LYS A 69 15.99 -25.36 -8.66
N LYS A 70 16.67 -26.45 -9.02
CA LYS A 70 18.08 -26.60 -8.68
C LYS A 70 18.93 -25.57 -9.41
N THR A 71 20.01 -25.12 -8.79
CA THR A 71 20.86 -24.05 -9.33
C THR A 71 21.38 -24.39 -10.73
N ALA A 72 21.77 -25.65 -10.96
CA ALA A 72 22.30 -26.10 -12.24
C ALA A 72 21.23 -26.40 -13.32
N GLU A 73 19.93 -26.47 -12.94
CA GLU A 73 18.86 -26.78 -13.89
C GLU A 73 18.37 -25.51 -14.59
N PRO A 74 17.79 -25.61 -15.80
CA PRO A 74 17.14 -24.50 -16.48
C PRO A 74 15.80 -24.14 -15.82
N PHE A 75 15.27 -22.92 -16.10
CA PHE A 75 14.06 -22.38 -15.48
C PHE A 75 12.78 -23.14 -15.84
N ASP A 76 12.74 -23.87 -16.96
CA ASP A 76 11.59 -24.69 -17.36
C ASP A 76 11.42 -25.95 -16.48
N LYS A 77 12.44 -26.34 -15.74
CA LYS A 77 12.38 -27.44 -14.76
C LYS A 77 11.90 -26.99 -13.38
N ALA A 78 11.58 -25.72 -13.23
CA ALA A 78 11.16 -25.20 -11.94
C ALA A 78 9.81 -25.74 -11.50
N ARG A 79 9.72 -26.02 -10.20
CA ARG A 79 8.50 -26.45 -9.51
C ARG A 79 7.76 -25.25 -8.94
N LEU A 80 6.42 -25.25 -9.08
CA LEU A 80 5.53 -24.30 -8.39
C LEU A 80 5.50 -24.60 -6.89
N VAL A 81 5.60 -23.56 -6.06
CA VAL A 81 5.68 -23.68 -4.59
C VAL A 81 4.50 -22.99 -3.89
N THR A 82 3.86 -22.01 -4.54
CA THR A 82 2.69 -21.31 -4.00
C THR A 82 1.61 -21.15 -5.06
N THR A 83 0.33 -20.98 -4.68
CA THR A 83 -0.81 -20.89 -5.60
C THR A 83 -1.73 -19.72 -5.25
N GLU A 84 -1.14 -18.53 -5.09
CA GLU A 84 -1.93 -17.31 -4.90
C GLU A 84 -2.67 -16.95 -6.20
N LYS A 85 -3.97 -16.64 -6.08
CA LYS A 85 -4.85 -16.40 -7.24
C LYS A 85 -5.24 -14.94 -7.44
N LYS A 86 -5.17 -14.12 -6.40
CA LYS A 86 -5.68 -12.75 -6.45
C LYS A 86 -4.56 -11.72 -6.37
N ARG A 87 -3.75 -11.78 -5.32
CA ARG A 87 -2.67 -10.82 -5.11
C ARG A 87 -1.32 -11.46 -5.37
N PRO A 88 -0.44 -10.78 -6.13
CA PRO A 88 0.90 -11.30 -6.39
C PRO A 88 1.73 -11.34 -5.10
N ILE A 89 2.53 -12.37 -4.94
CA ILE A 89 3.59 -12.37 -3.94
C ILE A 89 4.60 -11.29 -4.33
N ALA A 90 4.83 -10.35 -3.41
CA ALA A 90 5.72 -9.22 -3.66
C ALA A 90 7.17 -9.54 -3.28
N ASN A 91 7.37 -10.25 -2.16
CA ASN A 91 8.68 -10.55 -1.61
C ASN A 91 8.68 -11.90 -0.89
N PHE A 92 9.84 -12.57 -0.92
CA PHE A 92 10.10 -13.82 -0.23
C PHE A 92 11.60 -13.93 0.11
N PHE A 93 11.97 -14.86 0.98
CA PHE A 93 13.37 -15.18 1.30
C PHE A 93 13.48 -16.62 1.82
N TRP A 94 14.69 -17.18 1.75
CA TRP A 94 14.99 -18.50 2.28
C TRP A 94 15.22 -18.46 3.80
N SER A 95 14.80 -19.52 4.50
CA SER A 95 15.30 -19.79 5.86
C SER A 95 16.81 -19.99 5.83
N ARG A 96 17.49 -19.68 6.94
CA ARG A 96 18.96 -19.75 7.00
C ARG A 96 19.52 -21.15 6.78
N ASP A 97 18.72 -22.19 7.02
CA ASP A 97 19.07 -23.60 6.79
C ASP A 97 18.66 -24.11 5.40
N SER A 98 18.20 -23.27 4.50
CA SER A 98 17.77 -23.61 3.14
C SER A 98 16.55 -24.53 3.03
N LYS A 99 15.84 -24.82 4.12
CA LYS A 99 14.73 -25.79 4.10
C LYS A 99 13.38 -25.17 3.73
N LEU A 100 13.16 -23.94 4.14
CA LEU A 100 11.87 -23.28 3.98
C LEU A 100 12.01 -21.96 3.20
N ILE A 101 10.94 -21.58 2.51
CA ILE A 101 10.80 -20.25 1.94
C ILE A 101 9.73 -19.50 2.73
N LEU A 102 10.09 -18.31 3.20
CA LEU A 102 9.18 -17.41 3.88
C LEU A 102 8.73 -16.32 2.92
N TYR A 103 7.47 -15.92 3.03
CA TYR A 103 6.92 -14.82 2.24
C TYR A 103 5.86 -14.05 3.01
N VAL A 104 5.58 -12.84 2.59
CA VAL A 104 4.58 -11.98 3.21
C VAL A 104 3.46 -11.68 2.23
N LYS A 105 2.23 -11.64 2.72
CA LYS A 105 1.06 -11.22 1.95
C LYS A 105 0.02 -10.53 2.83
N ASP A 106 -0.73 -9.64 2.21
CA ASP A 106 -1.90 -8.96 2.74
C ASP A 106 -3.19 -9.52 2.10
N LYS A 107 -4.32 -8.98 2.48
CA LYS A 107 -5.60 -9.29 1.89
C LYS A 107 -6.16 -8.08 1.14
N ASP A 108 -6.31 -8.23 -0.18
CA ASP A 108 -6.95 -7.24 -1.05
C ASP A 108 -6.39 -5.79 -0.92
N GLY A 109 -5.13 -5.65 -0.46
CA GLY A 109 -4.44 -4.36 -0.32
C GLY A 109 -4.60 -3.65 1.03
N ASP A 110 -5.08 -4.35 2.07
CA ASP A 110 -5.29 -3.80 3.42
C ASP A 110 -4.00 -3.58 4.23
N GLU A 111 -2.86 -4.02 3.71
CA GLU A 111 -1.53 -3.97 4.36
C GLU A 111 -1.42 -4.70 5.70
N ASN A 112 -2.40 -5.49 6.09
CA ASN A 112 -2.29 -6.40 7.24
C ASN A 112 -1.49 -7.64 6.83
N PHE A 113 -0.19 -7.42 6.63
CA PHE A 113 0.73 -8.46 6.17
C PHE A 113 0.90 -9.55 7.23
N ASN A 114 0.77 -10.80 6.81
CA ASN A 114 1.13 -11.97 7.59
C ASN A 114 2.34 -12.69 6.98
N VAL A 115 3.14 -13.34 7.83
CA VAL A 115 4.30 -14.12 7.42
C VAL A 115 3.89 -15.58 7.22
N TRP A 116 4.23 -16.10 6.05
CA TRP A 116 3.95 -17.48 5.65
C TRP A 116 5.25 -18.24 5.42
N ALA A 117 5.22 -19.55 5.62
CA ALA A 117 6.33 -20.44 5.28
C ALA A 117 5.83 -21.61 4.44
N VAL A 118 6.66 -22.08 3.52
CA VAL A 118 6.42 -23.25 2.70
C VAL A 118 7.69 -24.08 2.55
N ASP A 119 7.55 -25.40 2.62
CA ASP A 119 8.62 -26.35 2.30
C ASP A 119 8.58 -26.63 0.80
N PRO A 120 9.59 -26.16 0.01
CA PRO A 120 9.61 -26.38 -1.43
C PRO A 120 9.86 -27.83 -1.82
N SER A 121 10.30 -28.68 -0.89
CA SER A 121 10.55 -30.12 -1.12
C SER A 121 9.34 -31.01 -0.83
N ALA A 122 8.37 -30.51 -0.05
CA ALA A 122 7.19 -31.27 0.36
C ALA A 122 6.31 -31.64 -0.84
N GLN A 123 5.52 -32.70 -0.70
CA GLN A 123 4.52 -33.07 -1.71
C GLN A 123 3.43 -32.00 -1.83
N ASN A 124 2.81 -31.93 -3.02
CA ASN A 124 1.70 -31.01 -3.22
C ASN A 124 0.56 -31.35 -2.27
N ALA A 125 -0.11 -30.33 -1.74
CA ALA A 125 -1.30 -30.51 -0.91
C ALA A 125 -2.43 -31.14 -1.75
N ALA A 126 -3.30 -31.89 -1.09
CA ALA A 126 -4.42 -32.55 -1.75
C ALA A 126 -5.28 -31.52 -2.51
N GLY A 127 -5.45 -31.72 -3.81
CA GLY A 127 -6.20 -30.82 -4.70
C GLY A 127 -5.49 -29.49 -5.02
N SER A 128 -4.18 -29.40 -4.81
CA SER A 128 -3.36 -28.22 -5.10
C SER A 128 -2.20 -28.56 -6.04
N ASP A 129 -1.77 -27.59 -6.84
CA ASP A 129 -0.57 -27.71 -7.69
C ASP A 129 0.73 -27.40 -6.92
N ALA A 130 0.64 -27.05 -5.63
CA ALA A 130 1.77 -26.66 -4.79
C ALA A 130 1.70 -27.29 -3.38
N PRO A 131 2.82 -27.31 -2.64
CA PRO A 131 2.85 -27.69 -1.24
C PRO A 131 1.94 -26.83 -0.36
N ALA A 132 1.58 -27.34 0.82
CA ALA A 132 0.83 -26.56 1.79
C ALA A 132 1.72 -25.45 2.39
N SER A 133 1.22 -24.24 2.39
CA SER A 133 1.84 -23.09 3.10
C SER A 133 1.24 -22.95 4.49
N ARG A 134 2.08 -22.58 5.45
CA ARG A 134 1.67 -22.31 6.84
C ARG A 134 1.72 -20.83 7.13
N ASN A 135 0.65 -20.28 7.71
CA ASN A 135 0.69 -18.92 8.28
C ASN A 135 1.40 -18.95 9.64
N LEU A 136 2.57 -18.32 9.73
CA LEU A 136 3.38 -18.30 10.95
C LEU A 136 2.86 -17.28 11.96
N THR A 137 2.19 -16.25 11.51
CA THR A 137 1.71 -15.16 12.37
C THR A 137 0.22 -15.26 12.65
N ASP A 138 -0.56 -15.83 11.77
CA ASP A 138 -2.01 -16.14 11.84
C ASP A 138 -2.81 -15.10 12.66
N ALA A 139 -2.57 -13.82 12.36
CA ALA A 139 -3.17 -12.70 13.05
C ALA A 139 -4.13 -11.96 12.10
N LYS A 140 -5.42 -12.24 12.23
CA LYS A 140 -6.46 -11.64 11.39
C LYS A 140 -6.62 -10.16 11.72
N GLY A 141 -6.51 -9.31 10.68
CA GLY A 141 -6.64 -7.86 10.85
C GLY A 141 -5.45 -7.21 11.54
N ALA A 142 -4.36 -7.96 11.76
CA ALA A 142 -3.12 -7.47 12.34
C ALA A 142 -2.00 -7.51 11.30
N ARG A 143 -1.00 -6.66 11.51
CA ARG A 143 0.19 -6.54 10.68
C ARG A 143 1.39 -7.17 11.35
N ALA A 144 2.11 -8.01 10.62
CA ALA A 144 3.40 -8.55 11.04
C ALA A 144 4.56 -7.71 10.46
N ILE A 145 5.59 -7.51 11.26
CA ILE A 145 6.87 -6.93 10.86
C ILE A 145 7.97 -7.91 11.24
N ILE A 146 8.86 -8.27 10.32
CA ILE A 146 10.02 -9.10 10.63
C ILE A 146 11.16 -8.18 11.08
N TYR A 147 11.62 -8.34 12.32
CA TYR A 147 12.74 -7.58 12.89
C TYR A 147 14.09 -8.26 12.66
N SER A 148 14.14 -9.59 12.75
CA SER A 148 15.40 -10.31 12.61
C SER A 148 15.20 -11.74 12.10
N VAL A 149 16.19 -12.20 11.33
CA VAL A 149 16.35 -13.60 10.87
C VAL A 149 17.78 -14.03 11.24
N PRO A 150 18.01 -14.44 12.49
CA PRO A 150 19.35 -14.66 13.01
C PRO A 150 20.03 -15.89 12.40
N LYS A 151 21.32 -15.77 12.05
CA LYS A 151 22.10 -16.87 11.43
C LYS A 151 22.29 -18.06 12.38
N LYS A 152 22.54 -17.78 13.66
CA LYS A 152 22.81 -18.81 14.67
C LYS A 152 21.54 -19.54 15.18
N GLN A 153 20.36 -19.06 14.78
CA GLN A 153 19.07 -19.67 15.09
C GLN A 153 18.27 -19.87 13.78
N PRO A 154 18.69 -20.82 12.90
CA PRO A 154 18.18 -20.90 11.53
C PRO A 154 16.69 -21.22 11.41
N ASP A 155 16.07 -21.79 12.44
CA ASP A 155 14.63 -22.08 12.54
C ASP A 155 13.87 -21.01 13.32
N THR A 156 14.39 -19.78 13.37
CA THR A 156 13.80 -18.69 14.15
C THR A 156 13.69 -17.41 13.34
N ILE A 157 12.56 -16.70 13.50
CA ILE A 157 12.41 -15.29 13.16
C ILE A 157 11.89 -14.51 14.36
N PHE A 158 12.27 -13.25 14.47
CA PHE A 158 11.69 -12.31 15.43
C PHE A 158 10.74 -11.38 14.71
N VAL A 159 9.50 -11.32 15.17
CA VAL A 159 8.44 -10.55 14.51
C VAL A 159 7.72 -9.64 15.50
N GLY A 160 7.24 -8.52 14.98
CA GLY A 160 6.27 -7.68 15.66
C GLY A 160 4.88 -8.01 15.19
N LEU A 161 3.92 -8.07 16.10
CA LEU A 161 2.49 -8.20 15.81
C LEU A 161 1.71 -7.11 16.53
N ASN A 162 0.82 -6.43 15.84
CA ASN A 162 -0.08 -5.43 16.42
C ASN A 162 -1.48 -5.98 16.68
N ASP A 163 -1.57 -7.27 17.01
CA ASP A 163 -2.82 -7.99 17.26
C ASP A 163 -3.50 -7.63 18.59
N ARG A 164 -2.72 -7.17 19.58
CA ARG A 164 -3.23 -6.66 20.85
C ARG A 164 -3.62 -5.18 20.77
N ASP A 165 -2.83 -4.40 20.07
CA ASP A 165 -2.98 -2.95 19.91
C ASP A 165 -2.64 -2.56 18.47
N ALA A 166 -3.58 -1.98 17.74
CA ALA A 166 -3.42 -1.68 16.33
C ALA A 166 -2.28 -0.69 16.02
N ALA A 167 -1.86 0.11 17.02
CA ALA A 167 -0.78 1.08 16.88
C ALA A 167 0.60 0.49 17.20
N TRP A 168 0.69 -0.50 18.09
CA TRP A 168 1.94 -0.93 18.70
C TRP A 168 2.17 -2.44 18.53
N HIS A 169 3.36 -2.79 18.04
CA HIS A 169 3.73 -4.17 17.77
C HIS A 169 4.41 -4.79 18.99
N ASP A 170 3.81 -5.85 19.53
CA ASP A 170 4.45 -6.71 20.51
C ASP A 170 5.48 -7.61 19.82
N VAL A 171 6.57 -7.97 20.52
CA VAL A 171 7.68 -8.75 19.95
C VAL A 171 7.52 -10.22 20.26
N TYR A 172 7.55 -11.04 19.20
CA TYR A 172 7.47 -12.48 19.30
C TYR A 172 8.70 -13.17 18.71
N LYS A 173 9.12 -14.25 19.33
CA LYS A 173 9.97 -15.26 18.73
C LYS A 173 9.06 -16.27 18.06
N VAL A 174 9.33 -16.58 16.79
CA VAL A 174 8.56 -17.56 16.02
C VAL A 174 9.48 -18.68 15.55
N THR A 175 9.13 -19.91 15.85
CA THR A 175 9.79 -21.09 15.30
C THR A 175 9.22 -21.37 13.92
N ILE A 176 10.04 -21.30 12.88
CA ILE A 176 9.59 -21.33 11.48
C ILE A 176 8.98 -22.71 11.14
N SER A 177 9.65 -23.79 11.55
CA SER A 177 9.24 -25.17 11.25
C SER A 177 7.90 -25.57 11.87
N SER A 178 7.57 -25.05 13.07
CA SER A 178 6.33 -25.39 13.79
C SER A 178 5.25 -24.32 13.72
N GLY A 179 5.64 -23.04 13.53
CA GLY A 179 4.76 -21.88 13.67
C GLY A 179 4.49 -21.49 15.13
N GLN A 180 5.19 -22.12 16.10
CA GLN A 180 5.04 -21.79 17.52
C GLN A 180 5.53 -20.35 17.78
N ARG A 181 4.73 -19.57 18.49
CA ARG A 181 5.02 -18.19 18.87
C ARG A 181 5.23 -18.08 20.37
N GLU A 182 6.27 -17.36 20.75
CA GLU A 182 6.59 -17.00 22.13
C GLU A 182 6.64 -15.48 22.25
N LEU A 183 5.85 -14.90 23.15
CA LEU A 183 5.89 -13.45 23.42
C LEU A 183 7.18 -13.12 24.18
N LEU A 184 8.07 -12.34 23.57
CA LEU A 184 9.31 -11.87 24.20
C LEU A 184 9.13 -10.53 24.90
N ARG A 185 8.40 -9.62 24.29
CA ARG A 185 8.22 -8.28 24.87
C ARG A 185 6.84 -7.72 24.48
N LYS A 186 6.05 -7.38 25.47
CA LYS A 186 4.82 -6.61 25.31
C LYS A 186 5.19 -5.14 25.12
N ASN A 187 4.69 -4.51 24.07
CA ASN A 187 4.97 -3.11 23.78
C ASN A 187 3.95 -2.19 24.47
N THR A 188 4.24 -1.83 25.71
CA THR A 188 3.45 -0.86 26.49
C THR A 188 4.12 0.50 26.55
N ASP A 189 5.34 0.63 26.04
CA ASP A 189 6.19 1.81 26.13
C ASP A 189 6.30 2.57 24.80
N HIS A 190 5.39 2.28 23.86
CA HIS A 190 5.27 2.96 22.57
C HIS A 190 6.56 2.90 21.74
N ILE A 191 7.20 1.75 21.71
CA ILE A 191 8.41 1.51 20.93
C ILE A 191 8.04 1.37 19.44
N ALA A 192 8.74 2.13 18.60
CA ALA A 192 8.54 2.16 17.16
C ALA A 192 9.35 1.09 16.40
N GLY A 193 10.49 0.67 16.94
CA GLY A 193 11.40 -0.31 16.33
C GLY A 193 12.21 -1.09 17.34
N TRP A 194 12.69 -2.28 16.95
CA TRP A 194 13.43 -3.21 17.78
C TRP A 194 14.64 -3.76 17.04
N ASP A 195 15.82 -3.71 17.66
CA ASP A 195 17.07 -4.16 17.08
C ASP A 195 17.65 -5.35 17.82
N PHE A 196 17.97 -6.36 17.06
CA PHE A 196 18.58 -7.60 17.52
C PHE A 196 20.05 -7.67 17.11
N ASP A 197 20.90 -8.22 17.97
CA ASP A 197 22.26 -8.53 17.58
C ASP A 197 22.33 -9.80 16.68
N LEU A 198 23.53 -10.16 16.23
CA LEU A 198 23.73 -11.28 15.31
C LEU A 198 23.40 -12.65 15.94
N ASP A 199 23.34 -12.72 17.26
CA ASP A 199 22.98 -13.91 18.02
C ASP A 199 21.47 -14.02 18.25
N GLY A 200 20.70 -13.00 17.82
CA GLY A 200 19.25 -12.95 18.03
C GLY A 200 18.84 -12.49 19.41
N LYS A 201 19.69 -11.74 20.11
CA LYS A 201 19.35 -11.08 21.38
C LYS A 201 18.84 -9.69 21.09
N LEU A 202 17.69 -9.34 21.69
CA LEU A 202 17.14 -7.98 21.66
C LEU A 202 18.06 -7.04 22.46
N ARG A 203 18.56 -6.00 21.81
CA ARG A 203 19.58 -5.11 22.38
C ARG A 203 19.17 -3.65 22.43
N LEU A 204 18.55 -3.16 21.34
CA LEU A 204 18.16 -1.75 21.25
C LEU A 204 16.68 -1.65 20.83
N ALA A 205 16.13 -0.49 21.12
CA ALA A 205 14.79 -0.10 20.72
C ALA A 205 14.80 1.35 20.25
N THR A 206 13.95 1.65 19.27
CA THR A 206 13.75 3.02 18.79
C THR A 206 12.39 3.53 19.25
N ARG A 207 12.37 4.72 19.87
CA ARG A 207 11.15 5.42 20.28
C ARG A 207 11.12 6.81 19.65
N VAL A 208 9.93 7.27 19.29
CA VAL A 208 9.70 8.68 18.96
C VAL A 208 9.11 9.35 20.19
N ALA A 209 9.80 10.38 20.68
CA ALA A 209 9.36 11.16 21.84
C ALA A 209 8.19 12.11 21.47
N ASP A 210 7.52 12.67 22.47
CA ASP A 210 6.35 13.55 22.28
C ASP A 210 6.66 14.83 21.47
N ASN A 211 7.92 15.25 21.43
CA ASN A 211 8.39 16.38 20.60
C ASN A 211 8.87 15.96 19.20
N GLY A 212 8.73 14.68 18.84
CA GLY A 212 9.15 14.13 17.55
C GLY A 212 10.62 13.69 17.48
N ASP A 213 11.41 13.87 18.52
CA ASP A 213 12.80 13.41 18.55
C ASP A 213 12.87 11.87 18.49
N THR A 214 13.82 11.36 17.76
CA THR A 214 14.13 9.93 17.74
C THR A 214 15.07 9.60 18.88
N GLU A 215 14.69 8.63 19.72
CA GLU A 215 15.50 8.11 20.82
C GLU A 215 15.92 6.67 20.53
N ILE A 216 17.22 6.38 20.65
CA ILE A 216 17.75 5.01 20.66
C ILE A 216 17.92 4.61 22.12
N LEU A 217 17.27 3.51 22.49
CA LEU A 217 17.18 3.00 23.84
C LEU A 217 17.93 1.66 23.94
N LYS A 218 18.78 1.50 24.92
CA LYS A 218 19.30 0.20 25.32
C LYS A 218 18.19 -0.58 26.05
N VAL A 219 17.98 -1.83 25.67
CA VAL A 219 16.97 -2.69 26.27
C VAL A 219 17.60 -3.46 27.42
N ASP A 220 17.11 -3.26 28.62
CA ASP A 220 17.48 -4.00 29.84
C ASP A 220 16.34 -4.98 30.23
N ALA A 221 16.58 -5.84 31.23
CA ALA A 221 15.57 -6.81 31.68
C ALA A 221 14.26 -6.12 32.10
N ASP A 222 14.38 -5.03 32.83
CA ASP A 222 13.26 -4.35 33.50
C ASP A 222 12.90 -2.98 32.89
N GLY A 223 13.50 -2.61 31.74
CA GLY A 223 13.19 -1.31 31.15
C GLY A 223 14.10 -0.87 30.02
N TYR A 224 14.26 0.44 29.89
CA TYR A 224 15.01 1.05 28.80
C TYR A 224 15.90 2.19 29.33
N LYS A 225 17.10 2.28 28.76
CA LYS A 225 18.01 3.39 28.99
C LYS A 225 18.28 4.14 27.70
N LYS A 226 17.96 5.43 27.63
CA LYS A 226 18.29 6.25 26.46
C LYS A 226 19.81 6.37 26.33
N VAL A 227 20.34 5.99 25.17
CA VAL A 227 21.78 6.00 24.87
C VAL A 227 22.13 6.95 23.72
N TYR A 228 21.17 7.28 22.86
CA TYR A 228 21.34 8.25 21.78
C TYR A 228 20.02 8.96 21.47
N SER A 229 20.07 10.15 20.90
CA SER A 229 18.91 10.84 20.35
C SER A 229 19.30 11.85 19.30
N CYS A 230 18.39 12.09 18.36
CA CYS A 230 18.45 13.18 17.39
C CYS A 230 17.10 13.88 17.31
N THR A 231 17.11 15.14 16.89
CA THR A 231 15.89 15.92 16.76
C THR A 231 15.05 15.43 15.57
N VAL A 232 13.76 15.80 15.54
CA VAL A 232 12.84 15.49 14.44
C VAL A 232 13.34 15.99 13.07
N PHE A 233 14.26 16.96 13.06
CA PHE A 233 14.87 17.54 11.85
C PHE A 233 16.24 16.94 11.48
N GLU A 234 16.69 15.95 12.22
CA GLU A 234 17.90 15.18 11.98
C GLU A 234 17.53 13.73 11.67
N SER A 235 18.50 12.97 11.21
CA SER A 235 18.36 11.53 10.99
C SER A 235 19.28 10.77 11.92
N CYS A 236 18.76 9.74 12.56
CA CYS A 236 19.55 8.72 13.22
C CYS A 236 18.78 7.39 13.19
N GLY A 237 19.52 6.32 12.89
CA GLY A 237 18.94 4.98 12.81
C GLY A 237 20.04 3.93 12.89
N THR A 238 19.73 2.84 13.57
CA THR A 238 20.59 1.66 13.66
C THR A 238 20.56 0.89 12.36
N GLU A 239 21.71 0.35 11.92
CA GLU A 239 21.83 -0.49 10.73
C GLU A 239 22.00 -1.97 11.11
N ARG A 240 23.06 -2.26 11.88
CA ARG A 240 23.42 -3.62 12.26
C ARG A 240 24.46 -3.61 13.36
N PHE A 241 24.39 -4.55 14.30
CA PHE A 241 25.50 -4.81 15.24
C PHE A 241 26.75 -5.26 14.51
N ASP A 242 27.92 -4.84 14.99
CA ASP A 242 29.21 -5.36 14.54
C ASP A 242 29.35 -6.86 14.86
N LYS A 243 30.34 -7.53 14.26
CA LYS A 243 30.52 -8.98 14.41
C LYS A 243 30.74 -9.42 15.87
N ASP A 244 31.25 -8.52 16.71
CA ASP A 244 31.52 -8.79 18.11
C ASP A 244 30.26 -8.58 18.98
N GLY A 245 29.16 -8.08 18.38
CA GLY A 245 27.89 -7.80 19.06
C GLY A 245 27.95 -6.74 20.12
N ARG A 246 29.05 -5.94 20.14
CA ARG A 246 29.25 -4.89 21.14
C ARG A 246 28.77 -3.54 20.65
N ARG A 247 29.15 -3.16 19.44
CA ARG A 247 28.82 -1.85 18.86
C ARG A 247 27.82 -2.03 17.73
N VAL A 248 27.14 -0.96 17.39
CA VAL A 248 26.15 -0.95 16.30
C VAL A 248 26.57 0.05 15.22
N TYR A 249 26.55 -0.38 13.96
CA TYR A 249 26.61 0.55 12.84
C TYR A 249 25.34 1.37 12.82
N MET A 250 25.48 2.66 12.70
CA MET A 250 24.37 3.61 12.75
C MET A 250 24.58 4.71 11.71
N GLN A 251 23.52 5.12 11.07
CA GLN A 251 23.52 6.30 10.20
C GLN A 251 23.07 7.53 10.99
N THR A 252 23.73 8.67 10.80
CA THR A 252 23.35 9.91 11.48
C THR A 252 23.89 11.14 10.79
N ASN A 253 23.14 12.25 10.91
CA ASN A 253 23.61 13.60 10.59
C ASN A 253 23.38 14.56 11.76
N LYS A 254 23.41 14.04 13.00
CA LYS A 254 23.23 14.81 14.21
C LYS A 254 24.24 15.96 14.32
N GLY A 255 23.80 17.10 14.87
CA GLY A 255 24.64 18.30 15.08
C GLY A 255 24.84 19.11 13.79
N ASP A 256 26.01 19.67 13.60
CA ASP A 256 26.31 20.58 12.48
C ASP A 256 26.58 19.89 11.14
N VAL A 257 26.38 18.56 11.07
CA VAL A 257 26.62 17.77 9.87
C VAL A 257 25.36 17.79 8.99
N ASP A 258 25.50 18.14 7.73
CA ASP A 258 24.40 18.15 6.78
C ASP A 258 24.08 16.77 6.22
N LEU A 259 25.09 16.09 5.65
CA LEU A 259 24.93 14.78 5.04
C LEU A 259 24.90 13.67 6.08
N VAL A 260 24.02 12.70 5.91
CA VAL A 260 24.03 11.46 6.68
C VAL A 260 25.35 10.72 6.48
N ARG A 261 25.94 10.23 7.56
CA ARG A 261 27.20 9.48 7.60
C ARG A 261 27.01 8.17 8.36
N LEU A 262 27.88 7.21 8.09
CA LEU A 262 27.95 5.95 8.82
C LEU A 262 28.89 6.11 10.03
N VAL A 263 28.41 5.77 11.20
CA VAL A 263 29.20 5.73 12.45
C VAL A 263 29.13 4.35 13.08
N LEU A 264 30.11 4.02 13.91
CA LEU A 264 30.07 2.85 14.77
C LEU A 264 29.86 3.33 16.20
N PHE A 265 28.70 3.01 16.76
CA PHE A 265 28.23 3.49 18.06
C PHE A 265 28.32 2.41 19.12
N ASP A 266 28.84 2.75 20.30
CA ASP A 266 28.91 1.89 21.47
C ASP A 266 27.75 2.24 22.44
N PRO A 267 26.70 1.38 22.58
CA PRO A 267 25.56 1.66 23.45
C PRO A 267 25.89 1.69 24.95
N GLU A 268 27.04 1.11 25.36
CA GLU A 268 27.45 1.10 26.77
C GLU A 268 28.10 2.42 27.19
N THR A 269 28.89 3.01 26.28
CA THR A 269 29.63 4.25 26.57
C THR A 269 29.00 5.49 25.93
N SER A 270 28.01 5.32 25.08
CA SER A 270 27.37 6.37 24.26
C SER A 270 28.35 7.12 23.35
N GLN A 271 29.44 6.48 22.95
CA GLN A 271 30.45 7.07 22.07
C GLN A 271 30.24 6.61 20.63
N GLU A 272 30.43 7.52 19.68
CA GLU A 272 30.41 7.25 18.24
C GLU A 272 31.79 7.44 17.62
N GLN A 273 32.12 6.57 16.66
CA GLN A 273 33.29 6.67 15.82
C GLN A 273 32.87 6.80 14.37
N LEU A 274 33.31 7.82 13.68
CA LEU A 274 33.05 7.97 12.24
C LEU A 274 33.64 6.76 11.48
N VAL A 275 32.81 6.08 10.73
CA VAL A 275 33.22 5.02 9.81
C VAL A 275 33.43 5.59 8.42
N GLU A 276 32.43 6.29 7.88
CA GLU A 276 32.51 6.88 6.54
C GLU A 276 31.44 7.96 6.33
N SER A 277 31.73 8.90 5.46
CA SER A 277 30.78 9.82 4.83
C SER A 277 31.04 9.83 3.33
N ASP A 278 30.13 10.39 2.52
CA ASP A 278 30.34 10.44 1.08
C ASP A 278 31.72 11.03 0.72
N PRO A 279 32.60 10.26 0.08
CA PRO A 279 33.93 10.76 -0.32
C PRO A 279 33.88 11.99 -1.23
N LEU A 280 32.79 12.14 -2.01
CA LEU A 280 32.57 13.31 -2.88
C LEU A 280 31.81 14.44 -2.19
N LYS A 281 31.30 14.24 -0.97
CA LYS A 281 30.54 15.24 -0.18
C LYS A 281 29.30 15.79 -0.93
N ARG A 282 28.60 14.94 -1.67
CA ARG A 282 27.48 15.34 -2.52
C ARG A 282 26.13 14.83 -2.02
N VAL A 283 26.10 13.65 -1.42
CA VAL A 283 24.89 12.94 -1.06
C VAL A 283 25.00 12.27 0.31
N ASP A 284 23.86 11.91 0.87
CA ASP A 284 23.80 11.15 2.11
C ASP A 284 24.44 9.76 1.94
N PHE A 285 24.93 9.19 3.04
CA PHE A 285 25.18 7.76 3.13
C PHE A 285 23.93 6.98 2.71
N GLY A 286 24.09 6.02 1.82
CA GLY A 286 22.97 5.24 1.26
C GLY A 286 22.78 3.92 1.97
N SER A 287 23.78 3.03 1.97
CA SER A 287 23.71 1.74 2.66
C SER A 287 25.10 1.14 2.93
N ALA A 288 25.16 0.30 3.97
CA ALA A 288 26.30 -0.54 4.27
C ALA A 288 26.15 -1.92 3.58
N ILE A 289 27.27 -2.47 3.11
CA ILE A 289 27.33 -3.81 2.52
C ILE A 289 28.14 -4.69 3.46
N PHE A 290 27.48 -5.68 4.06
CA PHE A 290 28.13 -6.62 4.97
C PHE A 290 28.32 -7.97 4.29
N SER A 291 29.45 -8.62 4.57
CA SER A 291 29.65 -10.02 4.21
C SER A 291 28.73 -10.91 5.02
N ASP A 292 28.03 -11.79 4.36
CA ASP A 292 27.22 -12.81 5.06
C ASP A 292 28.10 -13.93 5.63
N ALA A 293 29.29 -14.18 5.06
CA ALA A 293 30.23 -15.17 5.53
C ALA A 293 31.03 -14.72 6.76
N THR A 294 31.44 -13.44 6.81
CA THR A 294 32.38 -12.95 7.85
C THR A 294 31.77 -11.95 8.82
N ASP A 295 30.55 -11.45 8.56
CA ASP A 295 29.88 -10.38 9.26
C ASP A 295 30.63 -9.02 9.25
N GLU A 296 31.66 -8.88 8.42
CA GLU A 296 32.43 -7.65 8.27
C GLU A 296 31.73 -6.65 7.33
N LEU A 297 31.94 -5.35 7.58
CA LEU A 297 31.60 -4.30 6.63
C LEU A 297 32.58 -4.35 5.45
N ILE A 298 32.09 -4.81 4.29
CA ILE A 298 32.89 -4.97 3.08
C ILE A 298 32.79 -3.81 2.09
N GLY A 299 31.77 -2.96 2.22
CA GLY A 299 31.57 -1.83 1.35
C GLY A 299 30.46 -0.90 1.75
N THR A 300 30.35 0.20 1.03
CA THR A 300 29.32 1.23 1.20
C THR A 300 28.79 1.68 -0.15
N ALA A 301 27.52 2.14 -0.17
CA ALA A 301 26.85 2.66 -1.34
C ALA A 301 26.37 4.09 -1.13
N TYR A 302 26.48 4.90 -2.17
CA TYR A 302 25.99 6.28 -2.23
C TYR A 302 25.17 6.47 -3.51
N VAL A 303 23.97 6.99 -3.38
CA VAL A 303 23.05 7.24 -4.52
C VAL A 303 23.11 8.71 -4.89
N ASP A 304 23.77 9.01 -5.98
CA ASP A 304 23.90 10.37 -6.54
C ASP A 304 23.11 10.45 -7.87
N GLU A 305 23.68 10.98 -8.91
CA GLU A 305 23.18 10.86 -10.29
C GLU A 305 23.21 9.41 -10.75
N ARG A 306 24.19 8.67 -10.25
CA ARG A 306 24.37 7.22 -10.36
C ARG A 306 24.77 6.62 -9.03
N THR A 307 24.52 5.32 -8.85
CA THR A 307 24.99 4.59 -7.66
C THR A 307 26.52 4.44 -7.68
N ARG A 308 27.15 4.83 -6.59
CA ARG A 308 28.58 4.67 -6.35
C ARG A 308 28.81 3.66 -5.23
N LEU A 309 29.61 2.62 -5.51
CA LEU A 309 29.99 1.60 -4.53
C LEU A 309 31.49 1.77 -4.18
N TYR A 310 31.80 1.72 -2.89
CA TYR A 310 33.14 1.77 -2.36
C TYR A 310 33.41 0.51 -1.53
N PHE A 311 34.35 -0.30 -1.95
CA PHE A 311 34.68 -1.54 -1.26
C PHE A 311 35.87 -1.39 -0.33
N ARG A 312 35.78 -1.98 0.86
CA ARG A 312 36.86 -2.09 1.87
C ARG A 312 37.60 -3.42 1.72
N ASP A 313 36.89 -4.48 1.32
CA ASP A 313 37.47 -5.77 1.01
C ASP A 313 38.04 -5.78 -0.40
N LYS A 314 39.33 -6.20 -0.52
CA LYS A 314 40.05 -6.20 -1.79
C LYS A 314 39.55 -7.26 -2.78
N GLY A 315 39.04 -8.39 -2.27
CA GLY A 315 38.46 -9.46 -3.10
C GLY A 315 37.15 -9.01 -3.74
N TRP A 316 36.26 -8.37 -2.95
CA TRP A 316 35.02 -7.79 -3.44
C TRP A 316 35.28 -6.63 -4.39
N GLU A 317 36.27 -5.77 -4.11
CA GLU A 317 36.68 -4.68 -5.01
C GLU A 317 37.13 -5.22 -6.38
N ALA A 318 37.95 -6.27 -6.38
CA ALA A 318 38.43 -6.90 -7.61
C ALA A 318 37.29 -7.55 -8.40
N ASP A 319 36.38 -8.25 -7.73
CA ASP A 319 35.21 -8.85 -8.36
C ASP A 319 34.31 -7.77 -8.99
N TYR A 320 34.05 -6.67 -8.27
CA TYR A 320 33.23 -5.57 -8.78
C TYR A 320 33.87 -4.92 -10.02
N LYS A 321 35.18 -4.64 -10.00
CA LYS A 321 35.90 -4.09 -11.14
C LYS A 321 35.88 -5.04 -12.36
N LEU A 322 36.00 -6.34 -12.12
CA LEU A 322 35.86 -7.35 -13.18
C LEU A 322 34.47 -7.28 -13.80
N LEU A 323 33.39 -7.26 -12.96
CA LEU A 323 32.03 -7.17 -13.43
C LEU A 323 31.74 -5.86 -14.19
N GLN A 324 32.22 -4.72 -13.69
CA GLN A 324 32.12 -3.45 -14.41
C GLN A 324 32.76 -3.50 -15.79
N SER A 325 33.92 -4.17 -15.93
CA SER A 325 34.59 -4.32 -17.23
C SER A 325 33.81 -5.18 -18.22
N LYS A 326 32.98 -6.12 -17.73
CA LYS A 326 32.13 -6.96 -18.56
C LYS A 326 30.82 -6.24 -19.00
N PHE A 327 30.39 -5.24 -18.26
CA PHE A 327 29.14 -4.51 -18.49
C PHE A 327 29.36 -3.00 -18.53
N PRO A 328 30.08 -2.48 -19.53
CA PRO A 328 30.37 -1.05 -19.61
C PRO A 328 29.08 -0.22 -19.66
N GLY A 329 28.99 0.81 -18.82
CA GLY A 329 27.87 1.74 -18.75
C GLY A 329 26.64 1.24 -17.95
N LYS A 330 26.60 -0.05 -17.57
CA LYS A 330 25.53 -0.58 -16.69
C LYS A 330 25.90 -0.43 -15.20
N GLU A 331 24.90 -0.34 -14.36
CA GLU A 331 25.05 -0.50 -12.92
C GLU A 331 25.04 -1.99 -12.56
N ILE A 332 25.91 -2.37 -11.62
CA ILE A 332 26.04 -3.71 -11.10
C ILE A 332 25.47 -3.74 -9.69
N GLY A 333 24.51 -4.62 -9.46
CA GLY A 333 23.92 -4.88 -8.14
C GLY A 333 24.15 -6.33 -7.72
N PHE A 334 24.22 -6.56 -6.42
CA PHE A 334 24.31 -7.89 -5.82
C PHE A 334 22.92 -8.25 -5.28
N ALA A 335 22.23 -9.18 -5.92
CA ALA A 335 20.85 -9.50 -5.62
C ALA A 335 20.70 -10.61 -4.56
N SER A 336 21.60 -11.57 -4.55
CA SER A 336 21.58 -12.71 -3.62
C SER A 336 22.96 -13.39 -3.61
N SER A 337 23.30 -14.06 -2.50
CA SER A 337 24.53 -14.85 -2.35
C SER A 337 24.23 -16.16 -1.63
N THR A 338 25.15 -17.13 -1.80
CA THR A 338 25.25 -18.27 -0.89
C THR A 338 25.84 -17.84 0.45
N ALA A 339 25.62 -18.62 1.52
CA ALA A 339 26.14 -18.32 2.86
C ALA A 339 27.67 -18.21 2.91
N ASP A 340 28.39 -18.95 2.05
CA ASP A 340 29.84 -18.89 1.88
C ASP A 340 30.29 -17.81 0.88
N GLU A 341 29.34 -17.07 0.28
CA GLU A 341 29.56 -16.03 -0.72
C GLU A 341 30.33 -16.48 -1.97
N ARG A 342 30.43 -17.77 -2.22
CA ARG A 342 31.05 -18.30 -3.43
C ARG A 342 30.24 -18.02 -4.67
N LEU A 343 28.93 -18.21 -4.60
CA LEU A 343 28.01 -17.92 -5.70
C LEU A 343 27.22 -16.63 -5.42
N LEU A 344 27.18 -15.76 -6.39
CA LEU A 344 26.40 -14.51 -6.36
C LEU A 344 25.42 -14.47 -7.53
N LEU A 345 24.17 -14.07 -7.27
CA LEU A 345 23.30 -13.56 -8.32
C LEU A 345 23.52 -12.05 -8.43
N ILE A 346 24.08 -11.64 -9.56
CA ILE A 346 24.32 -10.23 -9.86
C ILE A 346 23.28 -9.69 -10.85
N THR A 347 23.04 -8.40 -10.78
CA THR A 347 22.25 -7.65 -11.76
C THR A 347 23.18 -6.76 -12.57
N ALA A 348 23.03 -6.75 -13.88
CA ALA A 348 23.58 -5.73 -14.76
C ALA A 348 22.43 -5.03 -15.49
N GLY A 349 22.22 -3.74 -15.24
CA GLY A 349 21.11 -2.99 -15.82
C GLY A 349 21.43 -1.52 -16.01
N GLY A 350 20.48 -0.78 -16.60
CA GLY A 350 20.64 0.66 -16.87
C GLY A 350 19.32 1.32 -17.19
N ASP A 351 19.38 2.52 -17.67
CA ASP A 351 18.20 3.33 -18.00
C ASP A 351 17.37 2.79 -19.17
N THR A 352 18.02 2.10 -20.13
CA THR A 352 17.37 1.49 -21.30
C THR A 352 17.25 -0.03 -21.20
N ASP A 353 17.69 -0.62 -20.08
CA ASP A 353 17.69 -2.06 -19.87
C ASP A 353 17.15 -2.39 -18.48
N PRO A 354 15.98 -3.08 -18.36
CA PRO A 354 15.44 -3.51 -17.08
C PRO A 354 16.39 -4.36 -16.24
N GLY A 355 17.42 -4.89 -16.86
CA GLY A 355 18.50 -5.66 -16.24
C GLY A 355 18.52 -7.13 -16.66
N GLU A 356 19.67 -7.68 -16.53
CA GLU A 356 20.00 -9.09 -16.74
C GLU A 356 20.51 -9.68 -15.43
N ARG A 357 20.16 -10.92 -15.13
CA ARG A 357 20.63 -11.66 -13.94
C ARG A 357 21.67 -12.66 -14.35
N TYR A 358 22.79 -12.66 -13.66
CA TYR A 358 23.88 -13.58 -13.88
C TYR A 358 24.23 -14.32 -12.59
N LEU A 359 24.54 -15.60 -12.71
CA LEU A 359 25.21 -16.35 -11.66
C LEU A 359 26.72 -16.13 -11.81
N PHE A 360 27.36 -15.59 -10.80
CA PHE A 360 28.79 -15.34 -10.75
C PHE A 360 29.44 -16.23 -9.70
N ASP A 361 30.36 -17.10 -10.11
CA ASP A 361 31.20 -17.91 -9.22
C ASP A 361 32.48 -17.13 -8.90
N ARG A 362 32.61 -16.67 -7.66
CA ARG A 362 33.73 -15.84 -7.21
C ARG A 362 35.06 -16.60 -7.22
N THR A 363 35.07 -17.94 -7.13
CA THR A 363 36.28 -18.75 -7.18
C THR A 363 36.80 -18.88 -8.60
N THR A 364 35.96 -19.29 -9.53
CA THR A 364 36.36 -19.54 -10.93
C THR A 364 36.23 -18.29 -11.81
N LYS A 365 35.61 -17.23 -11.33
CA LYS A 365 35.24 -16.01 -12.06
C LYS A 365 34.31 -16.29 -13.26
N ALA A 366 33.66 -17.46 -13.28
CA ALA A 366 32.65 -17.80 -14.28
C ALA A 366 31.40 -16.95 -14.10
N LEU A 367 30.85 -16.49 -15.22
CA LEU A 367 29.67 -15.64 -15.28
C LEU A 367 28.68 -16.24 -16.26
N THR A 368 27.51 -16.67 -15.75
CA THR A 368 26.47 -17.36 -16.54
C THR A 368 25.17 -16.60 -16.50
N LEU A 369 24.66 -16.19 -17.66
CA LEU A 369 23.35 -15.55 -17.78
C LEU A 369 22.28 -16.51 -17.27
N GLN A 370 21.44 -16.03 -16.36
CA GLN A 370 20.29 -16.77 -15.83
C GLN A 370 19.01 -16.38 -16.57
N TYR A 371 18.69 -15.11 -16.60
CA TYR A 371 17.52 -14.57 -17.32
C TYR A 371 17.65 -13.06 -17.54
N LYS A 372 16.85 -12.54 -18.46
CA LYS A 372 16.66 -11.10 -18.67
C LYS A 372 15.36 -10.68 -18.02
N GLN A 373 15.40 -9.61 -17.23
CA GLN A 373 14.18 -9.00 -16.70
C GLN A 373 13.35 -8.41 -17.83
N ARG A 374 12.05 -8.73 -17.88
CA ARG A 374 11.16 -8.29 -18.96
C ARG A 374 11.80 -8.55 -20.33
N GLU A 375 12.10 -9.80 -20.61
CA GLU A 375 12.87 -10.20 -21.80
C GLU A 375 12.22 -9.70 -23.10
N ARG A 376 10.91 -9.64 -23.16
CA ARG A 376 10.15 -9.17 -24.34
C ARG A 376 10.27 -7.66 -24.60
N ILE A 377 10.81 -6.85 -23.67
CA ILE A 377 11.04 -5.42 -23.93
C ILE A 377 12.15 -5.26 -24.97
N PRO A 378 11.89 -4.61 -26.12
CA PRO A 378 12.91 -4.30 -27.11
C PRO A 378 13.81 -3.14 -26.60
N ARG A 379 15.01 -3.50 -26.07
CA ARG A 379 15.96 -2.53 -25.47
C ARG A 379 16.34 -1.41 -26.43
N GLU A 380 16.44 -1.73 -27.72
CA GLU A 380 16.74 -0.78 -28.78
C GLU A 380 15.68 0.33 -28.95
N HIS A 381 14.47 0.14 -28.43
CA HIS A 381 13.40 1.13 -28.46
C HIS A 381 13.30 1.97 -27.18
N MET A 382 14.10 1.66 -26.16
CA MET A 382 14.05 2.37 -24.89
C MET A 382 14.78 3.72 -24.96
N ALA A 383 14.30 4.67 -24.20
CA ALA A 383 14.77 6.03 -24.11
C ALA A 383 15.82 6.21 -23.00
N SER A 384 16.90 6.95 -23.27
CA SER A 384 17.90 7.25 -22.25
C SER A 384 17.40 8.24 -21.22
N MET A 385 17.78 8.02 -19.96
CA MET A 385 17.49 8.91 -18.84
C MET A 385 18.75 9.74 -18.50
N LYS A 386 18.58 11.05 -18.41
CA LYS A 386 19.65 11.99 -18.06
C LYS A 386 19.38 12.63 -16.71
N ALA A 387 20.40 12.70 -15.87
CA ALA A 387 20.36 13.57 -14.69
C ALA A 387 20.43 15.04 -15.16
N VAL A 388 19.58 15.87 -14.63
CA VAL A 388 19.50 17.32 -14.88
C VAL A 388 19.31 18.06 -13.57
N ARG A 389 19.63 19.35 -13.56
CA ARG A 389 19.41 20.26 -12.44
C ARG A 389 18.86 21.57 -12.93
N TYR A 390 17.97 22.17 -12.16
CA TYR A 390 17.39 23.46 -12.49
C TYR A 390 17.13 24.28 -11.21
N PRO A 391 17.15 25.63 -11.30
CA PRO A 391 16.83 26.45 -10.15
C PRO A 391 15.30 26.49 -9.91
N SER A 392 14.88 26.47 -8.66
CA SER A 392 13.52 26.76 -8.23
C SER A 392 13.23 28.25 -8.16
N SER A 393 12.04 28.63 -7.68
CA SER A 393 11.59 30.04 -7.56
C SER A 393 12.46 30.90 -6.65
N ASP A 394 13.15 30.31 -5.71
CA ASP A 394 14.05 30.94 -4.74
C ASP A 394 15.53 30.64 -4.98
N GLY A 395 15.84 30.04 -6.13
CA GLY A 395 17.23 29.73 -6.53
C GLY A 395 17.75 28.40 -5.98
N LEU A 396 16.96 27.66 -5.18
CA LEU A 396 17.37 26.31 -4.74
C LEU A 396 17.52 25.40 -5.96
N GLU A 397 18.69 24.75 -6.09
CA GLU A 397 18.94 23.80 -7.17
C GLU A 397 18.20 22.48 -6.93
N ILE A 398 17.36 22.09 -7.90
CA ILE A 398 16.52 20.89 -7.84
C ILE A 398 17.12 19.82 -8.75
N PRO A 399 17.54 18.66 -8.19
CA PRO A 399 17.94 17.50 -8.98
C PRO A 399 16.72 16.85 -9.64
N ALA A 400 16.87 16.36 -10.86
CA ALA A 400 15.82 15.68 -11.58
C ALA A 400 16.38 14.68 -12.59
N PHE A 401 15.51 13.80 -13.09
CA PHE A 401 15.82 12.91 -14.20
C PHE A 401 14.90 13.25 -15.38
N LEU A 402 15.49 13.33 -16.57
CA LEU A 402 14.80 13.65 -17.81
C LEU A 402 14.92 12.46 -18.78
N THR A 403 13.78 11.92 -19.21
CA THR A 403 13.68 10.90 -20.25
C THR A 403 13.02 11.49 -21.47
N LEU A 404 13.72 11.50 -22.62
CA LEU A 404 13.22 12.05 -23.87
C LEU A 404 12.79 10.94 -24.82
N PRO A 405 11.69 11.11 -25.58
CA PRO A 405 11.22 10.12 -26.54
C PRO A 405 12.31 9.84 -27.60
N LYS A 406 12.58 8.55 -27.85
CA LYS A 406 13.57 8.11 -28.83
C LYS A 406 13.12 8.39 -30.25
N GLY A 407 14.04 8.78 -31.12
CA GLY A 407 13.78 9.05 -32.54
C GLY A 407 12.95 10.30 -32.82
N VAL A 408 12.81 11.18 -31.80
CA VAL A 408 12.09 12.45 -31.92
C VAL A 408 13.00 13.58 -31.49
N ALA A 409 13.03 14.66 -32.27
CA ALA A 409 13.80 15.86 -31.87
C ALA A 409 13.25 16.42 -30.56
N PRO A 410 14.09 16.77 -29.58
CA PRO A 410 13.64 17.29 -28.28
C PRO A 410 13.23 18.76 -28.38
N LYS A 411 12.19 19.05 -29.19
CA LYS A 411 11.72 20.39 -29.47
C LYS A 411 10.20 20.44 -29.50
N ASN A 412 9.61 21.30 -28.69
CA ASN A 412 8.16 21.50 -28.60
C ASN A 412 7.37 20.18 -28.41
N LEU A 413 7.88 19.27 -27.58
CA LEU A 413 7.23 17.99 -27.29
C LEU A 413 6.07 18.18 -26.30
N PRO A 414 5.07 17.31 -26.33
CA PRO A 414 4.23 17.14 -25.17
C PRO A 414 5.09 16.60 -24.02
N ALA A 415 4.83 17.04 -22.80
CA ALA A 415 5.64 16.67 -21.64
C ALA A 415 4.78 16.21 -20.46
N ILE A 416 5.32 15.34 -19.64
CA ILE A 416 4.72 14.90 -18.38
C ILE A 416 5.72 15.13 -17.25
N VAL A 417 5.30 15.86 -16.22
CA VAL A 417 6.03 15.95 -14.96
C VAL A 417 5.51 14.86 -14.03
N LEU A 418 6.44 14.10 -13.49
CA LEU A 418 6.16 12.89 -12.70
C LEU A 418 6.76 13.02 -11.30
N PRO A 419 6.13 13.77 -10.37
CA PRO A 419 6.58 13.87 -8.99
C PRO A 419 6.40 12.53 -8.27
N HIS A 420 7.46 12.11 -7.54
CA HIS A 420 7.44 10.88 -6.77
C HIS A 420 6.54 10.96 -5.52
N GLY A 421 6.14 9.81 -5.00
CA GLY A 421 5.46 9.68 -3.71
C GLY A 421 6.38 9.89 -2.51
N GLY A 422 5.84 9.82 -1.33
CA GLY A 422 6.56 10.01 -0.08
C GLY A 422 5.93 11.09 0.79
N PRO A 423 6.46 12.36 0.88
CA PRO A 423 7.47 13.01 0.03
C PRO A 423 8.91 12.66 0.37
N TRP A 424 9.16 12.11 1.55
CA TRP A 424 10.49 11.74 2.05
C TRP A 424 10.99 10.46 1.37
N ALA A 425 11.19 10.55 0.08
CA ALA A 425 11.69 9.54 -0.84
C ALA A 425 12.49 10.23 -1.95
N ARG A 426 12.86 9.54 -3.00
CA ARG A 426 13.49 10.12 -4.19
C ARG A 426 13.33 9.23 -5.40
N ASP A 427 13.43 9.80 -6.58
CA ASP A 427 13.71 9.08 -7.81
C ASP A 427 15.21 8.86 -7.99
N ASN A 428 15.55 7.76 -8.66
CA ASN A 428 16.93 7.36 -8.97
C ASN A 428 17.09 7.13 -10.47
N TRP A 429 18.33 7.22 -10.95
CA TRP A 429 18.66 6.84 -12.31
C TRP A 429 18.48 5.32 -12.50
N GLY A 430 17.99 4.93 -13.67
CA GLY A 430 17.81 3.54 -14.06
C GLY A 430 16.56 3.31 -14.90
N PHE A 431 16.21 2.06 -15.14
CA PHE A 431 15.03 1.70 -15.90
C PHE A 431 13.76 2.00 -15.10
N ASN A 432 12.99 2.96 -15.56
CA ASN A 432 11.69 3.30 -14.96
C ASN A 432 10.58 2.95 -15.94
N ASN A 433 9.75 1.94 -15.61
CA ASN A 433 8.67 1.47 -16.48
C ASN A 433 7.74 2.59 -16.95
N LEU A 434 7.36 3.50 -16.05
CA LEU A 434 6.41 4.57 -16.36
C LEU A 434 7.04 5.66 -17.22
N ALA A 435 8.27 6.06 -16.92
CA ALA A 435 9.01 7.03 -17.75
C ALA A 435 9.26 6.47 -19.16
N GLN A 436 9.65 5.20 -19.28
CA GLN A 436 9.83 4.53 -20.57
C GLN A 436 8.51 4.40 -21.35
N PHE A 437 7.44 4.04 -20.64
CA PHE A 437 6.11 3.94 -21.23
C PHE A 437 5.64 5.29 -21.81
N MET A 438 5.76 6.37 -21.03
CA MET A 438 5.34 7.71 -21.47
C MET A 438 6.27 8.25 -22.57
N ALA A 439 7.57 7.99 -22.51
CA ALA A 439 8.51 8.35 -23.57
C ALA A 439 8.18 7.63 -24.87
N ASN A 440 7.81 6.35 -24.84
CA ASN A 440 7.33 5.62 -26.02
C ASN A 440 6.04 6.21 -26.59
N ARG A 441 5.19 6.82 -25.75
CA ARG A 441 3.98 7.54 -26.17
C ARG A 441 4.28 8.94 -26.73
N GLY A 442 5.56 9.36 -26.75
CA GLY A 442 6.03 10.60 -27.34
C GLY A 442 6.18 11.78 -26.37
N TYR A 443 6.07 11.55 -25.07
CA TYR A 443 6.21 12.57 -24.06
C TYR A 443 7.66 12.73 -23.59
N ALA A 444 8.12 13.98 -23.40
CA ALA A 444 9.26 14.25 -22.55
C ALA A 444 8.83 14.04 -21.08
N VAL A 445 9.57 13.24 -20.32
CA VAL A 445 9.21 12.91 -18.93
C VAL A 445 10.25 13.49 -17.99
N LEU A 446 9.82 14.37 -17.07
CA LEU A 446 10.65 14.94 -16.02
C LEU A 446 10.25 14.38 -14.66
N GLN A 447 11.21 13.81 -13.96
CA GLN A 447 11.08 13.28 -12.60
C GLN A 447 11.86 14.17 -11.63
N PRO A 448 11.22 15.19 -11.01
CA PRO A 448 11.92 16.10 -10.10
C PRO A 448 12.08 15.48 -8.71
N ASN A 449 13.28 15.56 -8.15
CA ASN A 449 13.54 15.37 -6.73
C ASN A 449 13.41 16.72 -6.02
N PHE A 450 12.17 17.15 -5.79
CA PHE A 450 11.81 18.41 -5.15
C PHE A 450 12.35 18.47 -3.71
N ARG A 451 12.47 19.68 -3.13
CA ARG A 451 12.87 19.84 -1.72
C ARG A 451 12.01 18.95 -0.81
N GLY A 452 12.59 18.37 0.23
CA GLY A 452 11.96 17.34 1.04
C GLY A 452 12.29 15.92 0.55
N SER A 453 12.85 15.74 -0.67
CA SER A 453 13.38 14.44 -1.10
C SER A 453 14.59 14.05 -0.26
N THR A 454 14.76 12.74 -0.02
CA THR A 454 15.87 12.17 0.76
C THR A 454 17.14 12.03 -0.07
N GLY A 455 18.28 11.90 0.61
CA GLY A 455 19.57 11.62 -0.01
C GLY A 455 20.42 12.85 -0.37
N TYR A 456 19.93 14.06 -0.11
CA TYR A 456 20.59 15.32 -0.46
C TYR A 456 20.98 16.16 0.77
N GLY A 457 21.05 15.56 1.94
CA GLY A 457 21.34 16.21 3.21
C GLY A 457 20.12 16.79 3.92
N LYS A 458 20.30 17.09 5.22
CA LYS A 458 19.18 17.57 6.06
C LYS A 458 18.72 18.97 5.68
N LYS A 459 19.58 19.83 5.13
CA LYS A 459 19.18 21.17 4.67
C LYS A 459 18.16 21.08 3.54
N PHE A 460 18.41 20.22 2.55
CA PHE A 460 17.50 19.99 1.43
C PHE A 460 16.20 19.32 1.89
N LEU A 461 16.30 18.33 2.77
CA LEU A 461 15.15 17.64 3.36
C LEU A 461 14.27 18.63 4.15
N ASN A 462 14.88 19.42 5.06
CA ASN A 462 14.17 20.34 5.93
C ASN A 462 13.63 21.59 5.20
N ALA A 463 14.20 21.94 4.04
CA ALA A 463 13.64 22.98 3.17
C ALA A 463 12.20 22.66 2.71
N GLY A 464 11.79 21.38 2.79
CA GLY A 464 10.43 20.93 2.52
C GLY A 464 9.47 21.02 3.71
N ASN A 465 9.95 21.30 4.92
CA ASN A 465 9.10 21.34 6.12
C ASN A 465 8.05 22.43 6.02
N LYS A 466 6.78 22.03 6.18
CA LYS A 466 5.59 22.91 6.08
C LYS A 466 5.41 23.58 4.70
N GLN A 467 6.02 23.00 3.65
CA GLN A 467 6.02 23.53 2.30
C GLN A 467 5.18 22.72 1.29
N TRP A 468 4.33 21.83 1.77
CA TRP A 468 3.39 21.11 0.91
C TRP A 468 2.48 22.11 0.18
N GLY A 469 2.40 22.01 -1.15
CA GLY A 469 1.63 22.95 -1.97
C GLY A 469 2.23 24.35 -2.12
N ASP A 470 3.27 24.66 -1.37
CA ASP A 470 4.02 25.93 -1.44
C ASP A 470 5.34 25.72 -2.21
N LYS A 471 6.50 25.86 -1.55
CA LYS A 471 7.81 25.77 -2.22
C LYS A 471 8.10 24.41 -2.85
N MET A 472 7.57 23.33 -2.28
CA MET A 472 7.67 21.99 -2.89
C MET A 472 6.91 21.95 -4.22
N GLN A 473 5.78 22.64 -4.33
CA GLN A 473 5.04 22.77 -5.58
C GLN A 473 5.72 23.71 -6.56
N ASP A 474 6.34 24.80 -6.08
CA ASP A 474 7.17 25.66 -6.90
C ASP A 474 8.28 24.87 -7.59
N ASP A 475 8.98 24.01 -6.86
CA ASP A 475 10.07 23.17 -7.42
C ASP A 475 9.58 22.36 -8.63
N ILE A 476 8.38 21.77 -8.53
CA ILE A 476 7.78 20.99 -9.63
C ILE A 476 7.39 21.91 -10.80
N THR A 477 6.76 23.06 -10.52
CA THR A 477 6.35 24.03 -11.54
C THR A 477 7.56 24.64 -12.26
N TRP A 478 8.68 24.87 -11.55
CA TRP A 478 9.92 25.36 -12.16
C TRP A 478 10.59 24.32 -13.02
N GLY A 479 10.37 23.03 -12.77
CA GLY A 479 10.73 21.97 -13.71
C GLY A 479 9.99 22.08 -15.04
N VAL A 480 8.71 22.47 -15.04
CA VAL A 480 7.98 22.78 -16.28
C VAL A 480 8.61 23.97 -16.99
N LYS A 481 8.88 25.07 -16.26
CA LYS A 481 9.52 26.27 -16.82
C LYS A 481 10.90 25.95 -17.41
N TYR A 482 11.67 25.08 -16.74
CA TYR A 482 12.95 24.60 -17.25
C TYR A 482 12.80 23.90 -18.61
N LEU A 483 11.86 22.95 -18.74
CA LEU A 483 11.63 22.26 -20.00
C LEU A 483 11.21 23.20 -21.13
N ILE A 484 10.39 24.19 -20.83
CA ILE A 484 9.95 25.23 -21.80
C ILE A 484 11.14 26.13 -22.20
N ALA A 485 11.91 26.61 -21.22
CA ALA A 485 13.09 27.47 -21.47
C ALA A 485 14.17 26.76 -22.30
N GLN A 486 14.31 25.43 -22.15
CA GLN A 486 15.19 24.61 -22.99
C GLN A 486 14.58 24.34 -24.38
N GLY A 487 13.37 24.80 -24.68
CA GLY A 487 12.67 24.52 -25.94
C GLY A 487 12.21 23.08 -26.10
N ILE A 488 12.31 22.26 -25.05
CA ILE A 488 11.93 20.85 -25.05
C ILE A 488 10.42 20.68 -25.05
N ALA A 489 9.72 21.35 -24.11
CA ALA A 489 8.29 21.22 -23.96
C ALA A 489 7.50 22.34 -24.65
N ASP A 490 6.37 21.95 -25.23
CA ASP A 490 5.32 22.86 -25.65
C ASP A 490 4.54 23.34 -24.42
N PRO A 491 4.49 24.63 -24.11
CA PRO A 491 3.82 25.16 -22.93
C PRO A 491 2.32 24.85 -22.86
N LYS A 492 1.69 24.51 -23.98
CA LYS A 492 0.27 24.15 -24.04
C LYS A 492 0.00 22.65 -23.88
N ARG A 493 1.05 21.84 -23.87
CA ARG A 493 0.94 20.37 -23.85
C ARG A 493 1.76 19.74 -22.72
N VAL A 494 1.65 20.30 -21.52
CA VAL A 494 2.29 19.78 -20.32
C VAL A 494 1.26 19.11 -19.44
N GLY A 495 1.51 17.86 -19.07
CA GLY A 495 0.72 17.11 -18.08
C GLY A 495 1.48 16.93 -16.78
N ILE A 496 0.73 16.57 -15.73
CA ILE A 496 1.29 16.15 -14.44
C ILE A 496 0.63 14.86 -14.00
N MET A 497 1.43 13.93 -13.46
CA MET A 497 0.93 12.66 -12.96
C MET A 497 1.77 12.17 -11.79
N GLY A 498 1.11 11.64 -10.76
CA GLY A 498 1.82 11.02 -9.64
C GLY A 498 0.92 10.21 -8.73
N GLY A 499 1.56 9.40 -7.87
CA GLY A 499 0.89 8.59 -6.88
C GLY A 499 1.21 9.02 -5.44
N SER A 500 0.25 8.86 -4.52
CA SER A 500 0.43 9.20 -3.11
C SER A 500 0.74 10.69 -2.93
N TYR A 501 1.87 11.07 -2.31
CA TYR A 501 2.31 12.46 -2.31
C TYR A 501 2.40 13.04 -3.74
N GLY A 502 2.91 12.27 -4.71
CA GLY A 502 2.93 12.70 -6.13
C GLY A 502 1.53 12.95 -6.69
N GLY A 503 0.52 12.21 -6.21
CA GLY A 503 -0.89 12.46 -6.49
C GLY A 503 -1.40 13.75 -5.84
N TYR A 504 -1.03 14.01 -4.60
CA TYR A 504 -1.27 15.30 -3.94
C TYR A 504 -0.63 16.45 -4.74
N ALA A 505 0.64 16.31 -5.13
CA ALA A 505 1.35 17.33 -5.95
C ALA A 505 0.67 17.54 -7.31
N THR A 506 0.09 16.48 -7.88
CA THR A 506 -0.74 16.58 -9.09
C THR A 506 -1.99 17.42 -8.85
N LEU A 507 -2.73 17.12 -7.78
CA LEU A 507 -3.92 17.93 -7.42
C LEU A 507 -3.56 19.37 -7.05
N ALA A 508 -2.47 19.57 -6.29
CA ALA A 508 -1.95 20.89 -5.93
C ALA A 508 -1.54 21.69 -7.18
N GLY A 509 -0.88 21.03 -8.13
CA GLY A 509 -0.51 21.65 -9.41
C GLY A 509 -1.71 22.21 -10.16
N VAL A 510 -2.77 21.43 -10.32
CA VAL A 510 -3.98 21.87 -11.06
C VAL A 510 -4.87 22.82 -10.26
N ALA A 511 -4.77 22.82 -8.93
CA ALA A 511 -5.56 23.70 -8.06
C ALA A 511 -4.87 25.04 -7.79
N PHE A 512 -3.53 25.06 -7.63
CA PHE A 512 -2.78 26.25 -7.24
C PHE A 512 -2.12 26.95 -8.44
N THR A 513 -1.82 26.19 -9.51
CA THR A 513 -1.27 26.72 -10.77
C THR A 513 -2.11 26.27 -11.97
N PRO A 514 -3.42 26.64 -12.04
CA PRO A 514 -4.41 26.05 -12.96
C PRO A 514 -4.12 26.31 -14.44
N ASP A 515 -3.21 27.20 -14.77
CA ASP A 515 -2.87 27.56 -16.16
C ASP A 515 -1.58 26.84 -16.66
N VAL A 516 -0.94 26.02 -15.82
CA VAL A 516 0.33 25.36 -16.15
C VAL A 516 0.13 24.02 -16.87
N TYR A 517 -0.91 23.27 -16.50
CA TYR A 517 -1.09 21.89 -16.97
C TYR A 517 -2.31 21.75 -17.87
N GLY A 518 -2.14 21.05 -18.98
CA GLY A 518 -3.22 20.72 -19.93
C GLY A 518 -3.98 19.43 -19.60
N ALA A 519 -3.41 18.54 -18.78
CA ALA A 519 -4.06 17.32 -18.29
C ALA A 519 -3.38 16.80 -17.01
N ALA A 520 -4.12 16.08 -16.16
CA ALA A 520 -3.58 15.55 -14.92
C ALA A 520 -4.15 14.17 -14.57
N VAL A 521 -3.30 13.30 -14.00
CA VAL A 521 -3.69 11.98 -13.50
C VAL A 521 -3.23 11.83 -12.05
N ALA A 522 -4.17 11.83 -11.10
CA ALA A 522 -3.91 11.76 -9.67
C ALA A 522 -4.24 10.35 -9.14
N ILE A 523 -3.24 9.65 -8.61
CA ILE A 523 -3.36 8.26 -8.19
C ILE A 523 -3.21 8.17 -6.66
N VAL A 524 -4.18 7.58 -5.96
CA VAL A 524 -4.22 7.45 -4.48
C VAL A 524 -3.80 8.74 -3.78
N ALA A 525 -4.43 9.83 -4.20
CA ALA A 525 -3.99 11.20 -3.93
C ALA A 525 -4.68 11.82 -2.71
N PRO A 526 -3.95 12.32 -1.71
CA PRO A 526 -4.53 13.21 -0.71
C PRO A 526 -5.07 14.49 -1.35
N SER A 527 -6.31 14.83 -1.08
CA SER A 527 -6.94 16.07 -1.55
C SER A 527 -7.15 17.09 -0.43
N ASN A 528 -7.19 16.62 0.82
CA ASN A 528 -7.36 17.42 2.02
C ASN A 528 -6.40 16.95 3.13
N LEU A 529 -5.45 17.81 3.50
CA LEU A 529 -4.41 17.48 4.46
C LEU A 529 -4.94 17.30 5.90
N ILE A 530 -6.09 17.89 6.23
CA ILE A 530 -6.75 17.67 7.54
C ILE A 530 -7.28 16.23 7.59
N THR A 531 -8.10 15.82 6.62
CA THR A 531 -8.68 14.47 6.61
C THR A 531 -7.64 13.38 6.42
N LEU A 532 -6.55 13.67 5.70
CA LEU A 532 -5.38 12.78 5.62
C LEU A 532 -4.79 12.52 7.01
N LEU A 533 -4.46 13.58 7.77
CA LEU A 533 -3.84 13.48 9.10
C LEU A 533 -4.77 12.85 10.14
N ASP A 534 -6.09 13.06 10.00
CA ASP A 534 -7.09 12.45 10.87
C ASP A 534 -7.28 10.95 10.59
N SER A 535 -6.97 10.48 9.38
CA SER A 535 -7.22 9.11 8.92
C SER A 535 -5.96 8.27 8.73
N ILE A 536 -4.79 8.70 9.20
CA ILE A 536 -3.57 7.88 9.14
C ILE A 536 -3.77 6.55 9.85
N PRO A 537 -3.22 5.45 9.31
CA PRO A 537 -3.42 4.13 9.89
C PRO A 537 -2.82 4.04 11.30
N PRO A 538 -3.43 3.27 12.22
CA PRO A 538 -2.96 3.16 13.61
C PRO A 538 -1.48 2.79 13.74
N TYR A 539 -0.98 1.91 12.89
CA TYR A 539 0.43 1.49 12.89
C TYR A 539 1.43 2.59 12.47
N TRP A 540 0.96 3.81 12.12
CA TRP A 540 1.78 5.01 11.93
C TRP A 540 1.73 5.97 13.13
N GLU A 541 1.12 5.57 14.25
CA GLU A 541 0.95 6.44 15.41
C GLU A 541 2.30 7.00 15.93
N SER A 542 3.35 6.17 15.92
CA SER A 542 4.71 6.63 16.28
C SER A 542 5.23 7.77 15.37
N GLY A 543 4.76 7.84 14.14
CA GLY A 543 5.11 8.89 13.18
C GLY A 543 4.20 10.11 13.18
N ARG A 544 3.08 10.10 13.91
CA ARG A 544 2.08 11.19 13.88
C ARG A 544 2.67 12.55 14.20
N ILE A 545 3.50 12.63 15.24
CA ILE A 545 4.15 13.89 15.63
C ILE A 545 5.13 14.38 14.55
N ILE A 546 5.80 13.47 13.84
CA ILE A 546 6.69 13.81 12.73
C ILE A 546 5.89 14.45 11.58
N PHE A 547 4.70 13.94 11.29
CA PHE A 547 3.80 14.57 10.33
C PHE A 547 3.43 15.99 10.79
N TYR A 548 3.08 16.18 12.06
CA TYR A 548 2.71 17.50 12.59
C TYR A 548 3.86 18.50 12.49
N GLU A 549 5.08 18.11 12.81
CA GLU A 549 6.26 18.97 12.74
C GLU A 549 6.66 19.30 11.30
N ARG A 550 6.55 18.32 10.38
CA ARG A 550 7.00 18.49 9.00
C ARG A 550 5.92 18.98 8.04
N MET A 551 4.65 18.72 8.30
CA MET A 551 3.54 19.16 7.43
C MET A 551 2.77 20.35 8.02
N GLY A 552 2.50 20.32 9.32
CA GLY A 552 1.68 21.27 10.06
C GLY A 552 0.79 20.56 11.06
N ASN A 553 0.57 21.19 12.22
CA ASN A 553 -0.19 20.59 13.32
C ASN A 553 -1.67 21.01 13.22
N PRO A 554 -2.62 20.10 12.91
CA PRO A 554 -4.04 20.43 12.79
C PRO A 554 -4.70 20.83 14.11
N LYS A 555 -4.02 20.55 15.26
CA LYS A 555 -4.50 20.88 16.60
C LYS A 555 -4.25 22.34 16.99
N THR A 556 -3.40 23.08 16.24
CA THR A 556 -3.18 24.50 16.44
C THR A 556 -3.93 25.33 15.42
N PRO A 557 -4.43 26.53 15.75
CA PRO A 557 -5.14 27.40 14.80
C PRO A 557 -4.29 27.73 13.57
N GLU A 558 -3.02 28.04 13.76
CA GLU A 558 -2.07 28.39 12.69
C GLU A 558 -1.78 27.19 11.77
N GLY A 559 -1.50 26.01 12.36
CA GLY A 559 -1.25 24.79 11.61
C GLY A 559 -2.48 24.32 10.86
N LYS A 560 -3.67 24.43 11.47
CA LYS A 560 -4.93 24.13 10.79
C LYS A 560 -5.18 25.06 9.60
N ALA A 561 -5.00 26.37 9.78
CA ALA A 561 -5.14 27.36 8.72
C ALA A 561 -4.16 27.10 7.56
N GLN A 562 -2.90 26.75 7.89
CA GLN A 562 -1.89 26.36 6.91
C GLN A 562 -2.33 25.11 6.12
N LEU A 563 -2.70 24.04 6.80
CA LEU A 563 -3.12 22.77 6.16
C LEU A 563 -4.36 22.96 5.29
N VAL A 564 -5.33 23.76 5.71
CA VAL A 564 -6.50 24.11 4.90
C VAL A 564 -6.08 24.84 3.62
N ARG A 565 -5.22 25.85 3.72
CA ARG A 565 -4.71 26.62 2.56
C ARG A 565 -3.92 25.71 1.59
N GLN A 566 -3.16 24.75 2.09
CA GLN A 566 -2.35 23.82 1.32
C GLN A 566 -3.14 22.60 0.81
N SER A 567 -4.43 22.47 1.13
CA SER A 567 -5.28 21.39 0.66
C SER A 567 -5.85 21.70 -0.73
N PRO A 568 -5.59 20.88 -1.77
CA PRO A 568 -6.13 21.08 -3.11
C PRO A 568 -7.65 21.21 -3.15
N LEU A 569 -8.35 20.45 -2.30
CA LEU A 569 -9.82 20.46 -2.20
C LEU A 569 -10.38 21.87 -1.94
N THR A 570 -9.73 22.66 -1.10
CA THR A 570 -10.19 24.02 -0.77
C THR A 570 -10.06 25.01 -1.95
N SER A 571 -9.24 24.64 -2.92
CA SER A 571 -9.05 25.40 -4.17
C SER A 571 -9.62 24.67 -5.40
N ALA A 572 -10.45 23.63 -5.21
CA ALA A 572 -11.04 22.87 -6.31
C ALA A 572 -11.81 23.73 -7.31
N ALA A 573 -12.41 24.84 -6.86
CA ALA A 573 -13.09 25.80 -7.73
C ALA A 573 -12.18 26.44 -8.80
N LYS A 574 -10.86 26.46 -8.60
CA LYS A 574 -9.88 27.02 -9.52
C LYS A 574 -9.42 26.04 -10.60
N ILE A 575 -9.66 24.74 -10.43
CA ILE A 575 -9.22 23.68 -11.35
C ILE A 575 -9.89 23.89 -12.72
N LYS A 576 -9.07 24.04 -13.75
CA LYS A 576 -9.49 24.15 -15.15
C LYS A 576 -8.94 22.99 -16.01
N THR A 577 -8.05 22.21 -15.45
CA THR A 577 -7.33 21.12 -16.11
C THR A 577 -8.19 19.85 -16.08
N PRO A 578 -8.41 19.16 -17.21
CA PRO A 578 -8.99 17.84 -17.22
C PRO A 578 -8.28 16.90 -16.25
N LEU A 579 -9.03 16.15 -15.45
CA LEU A 579 -8.50 15.34 -14.35
C LEU A 579 -9.04 13.90 -14.40
N LEU A 580 -8.12 12.95 -14.34
CA LEU A 580 -8.41 11.54 -14.06
C LEU A 580 -7.92 11.23 -12.64
N VAL A 581 -8.81 10.70 -11.81
CA VAL A 581 -8.52 10.26 -10.43
C VAL A 581 -8.57 8.75 -10.38
N ALA A 582 -7.59 8.11 -9.72
CA ALA A 582 -7.55 6.66 -9.55
C ALA A 582 -7.29 6.29 -8.09
N GLN A 583 -8.05 5.29 -7.57
CA GLN A 583 -8.02 4.93 -6.16
C GLN A 583 -8.19 3.42 -5.96
N GLY A 584 -7.44 2.85 -5.00
CA GLY A 584 -7.72 1.53 -4.45
C GLY A 584 -8.71 1.64 -3.28
N ALA A 585 -9.78 0.85 -3.30
CA ALA A 585 -10.86 0.96 -2.31
C ALA A 585 -10.41 0.59 -0.88
N ASN A 586 -9.39 -0.28 -0.76
CA ASN A 586 -8.87 -0.78 0.52
C ASN A 586 -7.62 -0.04 1.00
N ASP A 587 -7.30 1.11 0.42
CA ASP A 587 -6.12 1.88 0.76
C ASP A 587 -6.14 2.31 2.25
N PRO A 588 -5.21 1.80 3.10
CA PRO A 588 -5.17 2.17 4.50
C PRO A 588 -4.46 3.51 4.75
N ARG A 589 -3.61 3.96 3.80
CA ARG A 589 -2.75 5.14 3.95
C ARG A 589 -3.45 6.42 3.50
N VAL A 590 -4.06 6.36 2.32
CA VAL A 590 -4.84 7.44 1.72
C VAL A 590 -6.24 6.90 1.46
N LYS A 591 -7.15 7.18 2.37
CA LYS A 591 -8.50 6.63 2.29
C LYS A 591 -9.20 7.04 1.00
N LYS A 592 -10.06 6.15 0.46
CA LYS A 592 -10.80 6.44 -0.78
C LYS A 592 -11.60 7.75 -0.71
N ALA A 593 -11.98 8.18 0.50
CA ALA A 593 -12.64 9.46 0.73
C ALA A 593 -11.82 10.65 0.24
N GLU A 594 -10.48 10.58 0.23
CA GLU A 594 -9.62 11.63 -0.31
C GLU A 594 -9.86 11.84 -1.82
N SER A 595 -9.99 10.75 -2.58
CA SER A 595 -10.34 10.81 -4.00
C SER A 595 -11.80 11.17 -4.22
N GLU A 596 -12.72 10.62 -3.43
CA GLU A 596 -14.16 10.87 -3.55
C GLU A 596 -14.52 12.35 -3.32
N GLN A 597 -13.92 13.01 -2.30
CA GLN A 597 -14.23 14.41 -2.00
C GLN A 597 -13.80 15.37 -3.12
N ILE A 598 -12.67 15.15 -3.78
CA ILE A 598 -12.27 15.99 -4.92
C ILE A 598 -13.11 15.71 -6.16
N VAL A 599 -13.49 14.46 -6.42
CA VAL A 599 -14.41 14.07 -7.50
C VAL A 599 -15.75 14.74 -7.32
N ILE A 600 -16.31 14.70 -6.11
CA ILE A 600 -17.58 15.36 -5.77
C ILE A 600 -17.49 16.88 -5.97
N ALA A 601 -16.43 17.51 -5.47
CA ALA A 601 -16.23 18.95 -5.60
C ALA A 601 -16.17 19.41 -7.06
N LEU A 602 -15.58 18.62 -7.95
CA LEU A 602 -15.54 18.91 -9.39
C LEU A 602 -16.89 18.62 -10.06
N ARG A 603 -17.49 17.47 -9.79
CA ARG A 603 -18.83 17.11 -10.30
C ARG A 603 -19.89 18.15 -9.98
N ASP A 604 -19.96 18.60 -8.72
CA ASP A 604 -21.02 19.50 -8.23
C ASP A 604 -20.94 20.89 -8.88
N ARG A 605 -19.77 21.28 -9.38
CA ARG A 605 -19.60 22.49 -10.20
C ARG A 605 -19.75 22.22 -11.71
N GLY A 606 -20.12 21.01 -12.13
CA GLY A 606 -20.27 20.62 -13.52
C GLY A 606 -18.95 20.50 -14.29
N PHE A 607 -17.80 20.36 -13.59
CA PHE A 607 -16.49 20.19 -14.23
C PHE A 607 -16.24 18.69 -14.52
N PRO A 608 -15.78 18.34 -15.74
CA PRO A 608 -15.56 16.94 -16.10
C PRO A 608 -14.38 16.36 -15.31
N VAL A 609 -14.64 15.22 -14.69
CA VAL A 609 -13.63 14.40 -13.99
C VAL A 609 -13.88 12.94 -14.29
N GLU A 610 -12.81 12.18 -14.56
CA GLU A 610 -12.86 10.72 -14.69
C GLU A 610 -12.44 10.07 -13.37
N TYR A 611 -13.10 8.96 -13.01
CA TYR A 611 -12.81 8.27 -11.76
C TYR A 611 -12.67 6.77 -11.95
N ILE A 612 -11.54 6.20 -11.50
CA ILE A 612 -11.26 4.77 -11.45
C ILE A 612 -11.15 4.34 -10.00
N LEU A 613 -11.96 3.35 -9.59
CA LEU A 613 -11.94 2.77 -8.24
C LEU A 613 -11.80 1.25 -8.34
N ALA A 614 -10.66 0.72 -7.94
CA ALA A 614 -10.43 -0.73 -7.91
C ALA A 614 -10.81 -1.30 -6.54
N PRO A 615 -11.87 -2.15 -6.43
CA PRO A 615 -12.40 -2.64 -5.16
C PRO A 615 -11.47 -3.64 -4.45
N ASP A 616 -10.50 -4.20 -5.15
CA ASP A 616 -9.57 -5.23 -4.73
C ASP A 616 -8.10 -4.74 -4.69
N GLU A 617 -7.92 -3.42 -4.59
CA GLU A 617 -6.61 -2.76 -4.47
C GLU A 617 -6.54 -1.87 -3.23
N GLY A 618 -5.29 -1.69 -2.76
CA GLY A 618 -4.94 -0.80 -1.67
C GLY A 618 -4.18 0.44 -2.13
N HIS A 619 -3.03 0.74 -1.48
CA HIS A 619 -2.18 1.88 -1.81
C HIS A 619 -1.35 1.61 -3.07
N GLY A 620 -2.03 1.52 -4.22
CA GLY A 620 -1.47 1.22 -5.53
C GLY A 620 -2.15 0.03 -6.21
N PHE A 621 -1.97 -0.06 -7.53
CA PHE A 621 -2.57 -1.07 -8.39
C PHE A 621 -1.57 -2.22 -8.61
N GLN A 622 -1.66 -3.27 -7.78
CA GLN A 622 -0.70 -4.38 -7.75
C GLN A 622 -1.11 -5.56 -8.65
N ARG A 623 -2.41 -5.76 -8.87
CA ARG A 623 -2.89 -6.80 -9.78
C ARG A 623 -2.62 -6.35 -11.22
N PRO A 624 -2.00 -7.20 -12.06
CA PRO A 624 -1.64 -6.82 -13.43
C PRO A 624 -2.80 -6.29 -14.25
N ILE A 625 -3.98 -6.92 -14.16
CA ILE A 625 -5.17 -6.47 -14.89
C ILE A 625 -5.64 -5.07 -14.45
N ASN A 626 -5.57 -4.77 -13.16
CA ASN A 626 -5.90 -3.44 -12.64
C ASN A 626 -4.86 -2.41 -13.03
N SER A 627 -3.57 -2.76 -12.94
CA SER A 627 -2.47 -1.90 -13.36
C SER A 627 -2.57 -1.58 -14.86
N MET A 628 -2.79 -2.58 -15.71
CA MET A 628 -2.99 -2.36 -17.15
C MET A 628 -4.24 -1.52 -17.46
N SER A 629 -5.33 -1.69 -16.71
CA SER A 629 -6.54 -0.85 -16.82
C SER A 629 -6.25 0.61 -16.54
N LEU A 630 -5.55 0.88 -15.43
CA LEU A 630 -5.13 2.23 -15.06
C LEU A 630 -4.28 2.89 -16.16
N TRP A 631 -3.29 2.16 -16.68
CA TRP A 631 -2.39 2.73 -17.68
C TRP A 631 -3.03 2.85 -19.07
N ALA A 632 -3.98 1.98 -19.43
CA ALA A 632 -4.78 2.12 -20.63
C ALA A 632 -5.66 3.39 -20.59
N ALA A 633 -6.29 3.66 -19.45
CA ALA A 633 -7.06 4.89 -19.26
C ALA A 633 -6.14 6.11 -19.30
N SER A 634 -5.00 6.07 -18.57
CA SER A 634 -4.07 7.19 -18.45
C SER A 634 -3.43 7.58 -19.80
N GLU A 635 -2.95 6.61 -20.60
CA GLU A 635 -2.35 6.93 -21.90
C GLU A 635 -3.38 7.51 -22.88
N LYS A 636 -4.61 6.96 -22.90
CA LYS A 636 -5.71 7.50 -23.72
C LYS A 636 -6.07 8.92 -23.29
N PHE A 637 -6.20 9.14 -21.99
CA PHE A 637 -6.53 10.45 -21.41
C PHE A 637 -5.49 11.51 -21.80
N PHE A 638 -4.20 11.21 -21.61
CA PHE A 638 -3.15 12.14 -22.01
C PHE A 638 -3.09 12.37 -23.53
N ALA A 639 -3.30 11.34 -24.33
CA ALA A 639 -3.33 11.49 -25.79
C ALA A 639 -4.46 12.40 -26.26
N GLN A 640 -5.63 12.31 -25.65
CA GLN A 640 -6.79 13.16 -25.95
C GLN A 640 -6.54 14.64 -25.63
N HIS A 641 -5.82 14.92 -24.54
CA HIS A 641 -5.64 16.31 -24.04
C HIS A 641 -4.30 16.93 -24.44
N LEU A 642 -3.25 16.14 -24.64
CA LEU A 642 -1.89 16.63 -24.90
C LEU A 642 -1.35 16.22 -26.28
N GLY A 643 -2.05 15.33 -27.01
CA GLY A 643 -1.66 14.94 -28.36
C GLY A 643 -0.48 13.98 -28.40
N GLY A 644 -0.34 13.07 -27.48
CA GLY A 644 0.59 11.93 -27.56
C GLY A 644 0.02 10.75 -28.31
N ARG A 645 0.75 9.63 -28.32
CA ARG A 645 0.30 8.35 -28.87
C ARG A 645 -0.30 7.48 -27.76
N TYR A 646 -1.09 6.50 -28.12
CA TYR A 646 -1.60 5.49 -27.19
C TYR A 646 -1.93 4.19 -27.93
N GLN A 647 -1.98 3.08 -27.20
CA GLN A 647 -2.45 1.80 -27.72
C GLN A 647 -3.97 1.77 -27.64
N ALA A 648 -4.64 1.82 -28.79
CA ALA A 648 -6.11 1.89 -28.84
C ALA A 648 -6.78 0.54 -28.50
N GLU A 649 -6.14 -0.57 -28.90
CA GLU A 649 -6.67 -1.92 -28.73
C GLU A 649 -6.62 -2.32 -27.25
N LEU A 650 -7.72 -2.89 -26.78
CA LEU A 650 -7.87 -3.54 -25.49
C LEU A 650 -8.26 -4.99 -25.72
N THR A 651 -7.67 -5.92 -24.96
CA THR A 651 -8.21 -7.27 -24.93
C THR A 651 -9.63 -7.26 -24.34
N PRO A 652 -10.51 -8.20 -24.70
CA PRO A 652 -11.87 -8.25 -24.14
C PRO A 652 -11.89 -8.24 -22.59
N GLU A 653 -10.94 -8.94 -21.99
CA GLU A 653 -10.80 -9.00 -20.53
C GLU A 653 -10.39 -7.64 -19.94
N LEU A 654 -9.42 -6.96 -20.54
CA LEU A 654 -8.98 -5.65 -20.12
C LEU A 654 -10.08 -4.60 -20.28
N ALA A 655 -10.81 -4.63 -21.41
CA ALA A 655 -11.93 -3.73 -21.65
C ALA A 655 -13.06 -3.94 -20.63
N LYS A 656 -13.39 -5.19 -20.31
CA LYS A 656 -14.36 -5.55 -19.29
C LYS A 656 -13.92 -5.03 -17.92
N ARG A 657 -12.65 -5.30 -17.53
CA ARG A 657 -12.14 -4.87 -16.22
C ARG A 657 -12.11 -3.36 -16.09
N LEU A 658 -11.65 -2.64 -17.11
CA LEU A 658 -11.65 -1.19 -17.12
C LEU A 658 -13.08 -0.62 -16.94
N ALA A 659 -14.07 -1.20 -17.63
CA ALA A 659 -15.46 -0.79 -17.46
C ALA A 659 -15.97 -1.05 -16.03
N GLU A 660 -15.62 -2.19 -15.42
CA GLU A 660 -16.02 -2.54 -14.04
C GLU A 660 -15.47 -1.58 -12.98
N ILE A 661 -14.23 -1.07 -13.16
CA ILE A 661 -13.58 -0.18 -12.20
C ILE A 661 -13.72 1.32 -12.52
N THR A 662 -14.30 1.65 -13.67
CA THR A 662 -14.66 3.04 -14.02
C THR A 662 -15.97 3.41 -13.33
N VAL A 663 -15.93 4.45 -12.50
CA VAL A 663 -17.08 4.90 -11.70
C VAL A 663 -17.68 6.15 -12.34
N ASP A 664 -18.99 6.18 -12.51
CA ASP A 664 -19.70 7.43 -12.88
C ASP A 664 -19.58 8.42 -11.71
N PRO A 665 -18.93 9.57 -11.88
CA PRO A 665 -18.78 10.57 -10.82
C PRO A 665 -20.12 11.02 -10.19
N LYS A 666 -21.21 10.93 -10.92
CA LYS A 666 -22.56 11.27 -10.42
C LYS A 666 -23.04 10.35 -9.31
N THR A 667 -22.52 9.12 -9.27
CA THR A 667 -22.91 8.11 -8.26
C THR A 667 -22.05 8.19 -7.01
N VAL A 668 -20.96 8.95 -7.02
CA VAL A 668 -20.04 9.06 -5.88
C VAL A 668 -20.68 9.83 -4.75
N VAL A 669 -20.71 9.22 -3.57
CA VAL A 669 -21.23 9.82 -2.33
C VAL A 669 -20.22 9.61 -1.22
N LEU A 670 -19.84 10.68 -0.54
CA LEU A 670 -19.06 10.55 0.70
C LEU A 670 -19.93 9.93 1.77
N SER A 671 -19.46 8.84 2.36
CA SER A 671 -20.00 8.39 3.64
C SER A 671 -19.79 9.53 4.64
N LYS A 672 -20.85 10.17 5.10
CA LYS A 672 -20.74 11.14 6.19
C LYS A 672 -20.14 10.39 7.39
N ALA A 673 -19.01 10.85 7.88
CA ALA A 673 -18.54 10.42 9.18
C ALA A 673 -19.66 10.75 10.19
N VAL A 674 -20.30 9.73 10.71
CA VAL A 674 -21.30 9.92 11.76
C VAL A 674 -20.51 10.26 13.01
N ASP A 675 -20.81 11.41 13.61
CA ASP A 675 -20.29 11.72 14.94
C ASP A 675 -20.75 10.64 15.91
N THR A 676 -19.85 9.72 16.22
CA THR A 676 -20.15 8.59 17.09
C THR A 676 -20.58 9.02 18.47
N ALA A 677 -20.14 10.17 18.96
CA ALA A 677 -20.52 10.69 20.27
C ALA A 677 -21.99 11.15 20.31
N SER A 678 -22.56 11.55 19.17
CA SER A 678 -23.93 12.06 19.08
C SER A 678 -25.00 10.98 18.83
N VAL A 679 -24.61 9.74 18.57
CA VAL A 679 -25.55 8.64 18.28
C VAL A 679 -26.18 8.14 19.57
N GLY A 680 -27.44 8.49 19.78
CA GLY A 680 -28.28 8.00 20.87
C GLY A 680 -29.01 6.69 20.52
N VAL A 681 -29.75 6.17 21.50
CA VAL A 681 -30.64 5.03 21.28
C VAL A 681 -31.92 5.51 20.58
N PRO A 682 -32.33 4.89 19.44
CA PRO A 682 -33.61 5.24 18.79
C PRO A 682 -34.83 5.05 19.74
N LYS A 683 -35.75 5.95 19.66
CA LYS A 683 -36.97 5.89 20.51
C LYS A 683 -37.92 4.80 20.04
N VAL A 684 -38.16 3.82 20.87
CA VAL A 684 -39.18 2.77 20.66
C VAL A 684 -40.59 3.40 20.72
N ALA A 685 -41.41 3.09 19.75
CA ALA A 685 -42.80 3.61 19.67
C ALA A 685 -43.85 2.52 19.88
N PHE A 686 -43.53 1.28 19.61
CA PHE A 686 -44.44 0.15 19.72
C PHE A 686 -43.87 -0.88 20.70
N PRO A 687 -44.61 -1.18 21.79
CA PRO A 687 -44.16 -2.17 22.76
C PRO A 687 -44.21 -3.59 22.15
N TRP A 688 -43.28 -4.40 22.58
CA TRP A 688 -43.29 -5.83 22.23
C TRP A 688 -44.37 -6.61 23.01
N SER A 689 -44.75 -7.74 22.46
CA SER A 689 -45.55 -8.76 23.12
C SER A 689 -44.82 -10.10 23.07
N ALA A 690 -45.01 -10.92 24.09
CA ALA A 690 -44.46 -12.28 24.10
C ALA A 690 -45.11 -13.11 22.96
N GLY A 691 -44.30 -13.96 22.34
CA GLY A 691 -44.77 -14.79 21.22
C GLY A 691 -43.66 -15.54 20.53
N THR A 692 -44.05 -16.41 19.61
CA THR A 692 -43.13 -17.18 18.79
C THR A 692 -43.43 -16.95 17.31
N ALA A 693 -42.39 -16.80 16.49
CA ALA A 693 -42.51 -16.69 15.05
C ALA A 693 -41.54 -17.69 14.40
N SER A 694 -41.96 -18.31 13.32
CA SER A 694 -41.16 -19.24 12.53
C SER A 694 -40.92 -18.69 11.15
N TYR A 695 -39.70 -18.88 10.65
CA TYR A 695 -39.31 -18.41 9.31
C TYR A 695 -38.64 -19.55 8.53
N GLN A 696 -38.92 -19.60 7.23
CA GLN A 696 -38.21 -20.46 6.30
C GLN A 696 -37.55 -19.62 5.23
N GLY A 697 -36.35 -20.06 4.79
CA GLY A 697 -35.58 -19.33 3.82
C GLY A 697 -34.42 -20.14 3.27
N LYS A 698 -33.45 -19.42 2.74
CA LYS A 698 -32.25 -20.01 2.12
C LYS A 698 -31.03 -19.12 2.29
N ILE A 699 -29.85 -19.74 2.21
CA ILE A 699 -28.56 -19.06 2.06
C ILE A 699 -28.02 -19.41 0.67
N GLU A 700 -27.79 -18.40 -0.17
CA GLU A 700 -27.22 -18.54 -1.50
C GLU A 700 -25.76 -18.07 -1.45
N VAL A 701 -24.80 -18.97 -1.73
CA VAL A 701 -23.38 -18.69 -1.70
C VAL A 701 -22.62 -19.55 -2.72
N GLY A 702 -21.78 -18.93 -3.56
CA GLY A 702 -20.97 -19.66 -4.53
C GLY A 702 -21.77 -20.55 -5.50
N GLY A 703 -23.01 -20.15 -5.83
CA GLY A 703 -23.92 -20.94 -6.69
C GLY A 703 -24.61 -22.10 -5.99
N GLN A 704 -24.42 -22.27 -4.68
CA GLN A 704 -25.12 -23.28 -3.85
C GLN A 704 -26.25 -22.63 -3.08
N THR A 705 -27.34 -23.38 -2.89
CA THR A 705 -28.49 -23.01 -2.07
C THR A 705 -28.59 -23.92 -0.87
N ILE A 706 -28.50 -23.35 0.34
CA ILE A 706 -28.62 -24.07 1.62
C ILE A 706 -29.96 -23.68 2.25
N PRO A 707 -30.87 -24.62 2.57
CA PRO A 707 -32.12 -24.31 3.24
C PRO A 707 -31.87 -23.82 4.67
N LEU A 708 -32.67 -22.86 5.10
CA LEU A 708 -32.63 -22.26 6.43
C LEU A 708 -34.00 -22.31 7.07
N SER A 709 -34.09 -22.84 8.29
CA SER A 709 -35.29 -22.78 9.11
C SER A 709 -34.95 -22.18 10.46
N THR A 710 -35.65 -21.11 10.82
CA THR A 710 -35.44 -20.41 12.10
C THR A 710 -36.71 -20.27 12.89
N THR A 711 -36.59 -20.39 14.21
CA THR A 711 -37.69 -20.09 15.16
C THR A 711 -37.17 -19.05 16.13
N GLN A 712 -38.00 -18.04 16.37
CA GLN A 712 -37.69 -16.96 17.29
C GLN A 712 -38.78 -16.82 18.34
N THR A 713 -38.39 -16.86 19.60
CA THR A 713 -39.33 -16.70 20.75
C THR A 713 -38.94 -15.46 21.55
N ILE A 714 -39.90 -14.61 21.80
CA ILE A 714 -39.81 -13.41 22.64
C ILE A 714 -40.56 -13.70 23.93
N ALA A 715 -39.88 -13.62 25.06
CA ALA A 715 -40.48 -13.84 26.40
C ALA A 715 -40.03 -12.75 27.38
N GLU A 716 -40.87 -12.43 28.33
CA GLU A 716 -40.54 -11.51 29.42
C GLU A 716 -39.90 -12.30 30.58
N GLN A 717 -38.73 -11.87 31.02
CA GLN A 717 -38.02 -12.48 32.16
C GLN A 717 -37.26 -11.42 32.96
N GLY A 718 -37.51 -11.33 34.25
CA GLY A 718 -36.80 -10.43 35.16
C GLY A 718 -36.88 -8.95 34.78
N GLY A 719 -37.99 -8.49 34.19
CA GLY A 719 -38.20 -7.11 33.76
C GLY A 719 -37.51 -6.76 32.43
N ASN A 720 -36.96 -7.77 31.74
CA ASN A 720 -36.34 -7.64 30.43
C ASN A 720 -37.06 -8.50 29.39
N TRP A 721 -36.86 -8.21 28.13
CA TRP A 721 -37.15 -9.11 27.03
C TRP A 721 -35.99 -10.11 26.82
N VAL A 722 -36.32 -11.37 26.77
CA VAL A 722 -35.39 -12.44 26.37
C VAL A 722 -35.84 -12.96 25.00
N VAL A 723 -34.97 -12.80 24.01
CA VAL A 723 -35.22 -13.29 22.65
C VAL A 723 -34.36 -14.53 22.45
N THR A 724 -34.99 -15.65 22.12
CA THR A 724 -34.28 -16.89 21.77
C THR A 724 -34.51 -17.21 20.31
N GLY A 725 -33.43 -17.24 19.53
CA GLY A 725 -33.45 -17.68 18.13
C GLY A 725 -32.81 -19.04 18.00
N THR A 726 -33.48 -19.95 17.32
CA THR A 726 -32.94 -21.26 16.97
C THR A 726 -32.90 -21.38 15.46
N ALA A 727 -31.72 -21.69 14.89
CA ALA A 727 -31.56 -21.92 13.47
C ALA A 727 -31.13 -23.38 13.25
N LYS A 728 -31.85 -24.10 12.38
CA LYS A 728 -31.47 -25.44 11.93
C LYS A 728 -30.58 -25.31 10.70
N LEU A 729 -29.36 -25.79 10.83
CA LEU A 729 -28.33 -25.73 9.78
C LEU A 729 -27.71 -27.13 9.59
N PRO A 730 -27.22 -27.45 8.36
CA PRO A 730 -26.54 -28.72 8.10
C PRO A 730 -25.33 -28.98 9.00
N MET A 731 -24.68 -27.92 9.52
CA MET A 731 -23.52 -28.01 10.42
C MET A 731 -23.90 -28.08 11.90
N GLY A 732 -25.16 -28.27 12.24
CA GLY A 732 -25.69 -28.30 13.61
C GLY A 732 -26.54 -27.10 13.98
N ASP A 733 -27.42 -27.26 14.93
CA ASP A 733 -28.33 -26.22 15.37
C ASP A 733 -27.57 -25.08 16.05
N ALA A 734 -27.95 -23.84 15.72
CA ALA A 734 -27.46 -22.64 16.38
C ALA A 734 -28.56 -22.09 17.31
N VAL A 735 -28.19 -21.77 18.54
CA VAL A 735 -29.07 -21.09 19.51
C VAL A 735 -28.42 -19.79 19.91
N ASP A 736 -29.08 -18.67 19.58
CA ASP A 736 -28.69 -17.30 19.97
C ASP A 736 -29.74 -16.73 20.93
N VAL A 737 -29.29 -16.20 22.06
CA VAL A 737 -30.17 -15.64 23.10
C VAL A 737 -29.68 -14.23 23.40
N THR A 738 -30.59 -13.25 23.24
CA THR A 738 -30.29 -11.85 23.55
C THR A 738 -31.26 -11.34 24.63
N THR A 739 -30.72 -10.73 25.67
CA THR A 739 -31.50 -10.04 26.71
C THR A 739 -31.50 -8.55 26.40
N LEU A 740 -32.69 -7.97 26.30
CA LEU A 740 -32.90 -6.56 25.98
C LEU A 740 -33.64 -5.86 27.10
N ASP A 741 -33.29 -4.62 27.39
CA ASP A 741 -34.10 -3.76 28.26
C ASP A 741 -35.52 -3.62 27.76
N LYS A 742 -36.52 -3.76 28.64
CA LYS A 742 -37.91 -3.82 28.23
C LYS A 742 -38.45 -2.54 27.59
N ALA A 743 -37.98 -1.41 28.02
CA ALA A 743 -38.48 -0.10 27.55
C ALA A 743 -37.71 0.42 26.35
N THR A 744 -36.40 0.23 26.33
CA THR A 744 -35.51 0.85 25.35
C THR A 744 -35.01 -0.11 24.25
N LEU A 745 -35.22 -1.41 24.43
CA LEU A 745 -34.68 -2.50 23.58
C LEU A 745 -33.15 -2.46 23.44
N VAL A 746 -32.45 -1.88 24.42
CA VAL A 746 -31.01 -1.86 24.54
C VAL A 746 -30.49 -3.25 24.93
N ALA A 747 -29.46 -3.73 24.26
CA ALA A 747 -28.87 -5.02 24.57
C ALA A 747 -28.17 -5.00 25.95
N ARG A 748 -28.46 -6.00 26.79
CA ARG A 748 -27.84 -6.20 28.11
C ARG A 748 -26.95 -7.42 28.15
N LYS A 749 -27.35 -8.50 27.47
CA LYS A 749 -26.58 -9.75 27.40
C LYS A 749 -26.83 -10.43 26.04
N ARG A 750 -25.82 -11.13 25.54
CA ARG A 750 -25.95 -12.02 24.38
C ARG A 750 -25.17 -13.30 24.59
N SER A 751 -25.80 -14.44 24.32
CA SER A 751 -25.14 -15.73 24.28
C SER A 751 -25.50 -16.47 23.00
N LEU A 752 -24.50 -17.07 22.35
CA LEU A 752 -24.68 -17.90 21.16
C LEU A 752 -23.94 -19.21 21.35
N LYS A 753 -24.56 -20.31 20.93
CA LYS A 753 -23.93 -21.64 20.89
C LYS A 753 -24.24 -22.30 19.55
N GLN A 754 -23.17 -22.74 18.85
CA GLN A 754 -23.27 -23.50 17.61
C GLN A 754 -22.06 -24.43 17.48
N GLY A 755 -22.23 -25.72 17.73
CA GLY A 755 -21.12 -26.65 17.76
C GLY A 755 -20.01 -26.19 18.72
N PRO A 756 -18.74 -26.03 18.23
CA PRO A 756 -17.63 -25.53 19.03
C PRO A 756 -17.62 -23.99 19.16
N ALA A 757 -18.48 -23.27 18.44
CA ALA A 757 -18.57 -21.81 18.58
C ALA A 757 -19.46 -21.44 19.76
N ALA A 758 -18.98 -20.53 20.60
CA ALA A 758 -19.70 -20.01 21.74
C ALA A 758 -19.43 -18.52 21.96
N ILE A 759 -20.45 -17.77 22.31
CA ILE A 759 -20.37 -16.34 22.64
C ILE A 759 -21.11 -16.18 23.98
N ASP A 760 -20.52 -15.48 24.93
CA ASP A 760 -21.17 -15.06 26.16
C ASP A 760 -20.69 -13.64 26.52
N LEU A 761 -21.52 -12.65 26.24
CA LEU A 761 -21.19 -11.23 26.37
C LEU A 761 -22.22 -10.52 27.25
N VAL A 762 -21.72 -9.64 28.09
CA VAL A 762 -22.51 -8.69 28.88
C VAL A 762 -22.20 -7.29 28.41
N PHE A 763 -23.23 -6.48 28.24
CA PHE A 763 -23.18 -5.09 27.83
C PHE A 763 -23.62 -4.21 29.01
N ALA A 764 -22.64 -3.65 29.70
CA ALA A 764 -22.86 -2.82 30.88
C ALA A 764 -21.78 -1.76 31.00
N ASP A 765 -22.08 -0.65 31.65
CA ASP A 765 -21.12 0.44 31.94
C ASP A 765 -20.35 0.95 30.70
N GLY A 766 -21.03 0.96 29.56
CA GLY A 766 -20.43 1.39 28.30
C GLY A 766 -19.41 0.40 27.69
N LYS A 767 -19.38 -0.85 28.18
CA LYS A 767 -18.43 -1.91 27.73
C LYS A 767 -19.14 -3.18 27.29
N ALA A 768 -18.55 -3.90 26.35
CA ALA A 768 -18.80 -5.30 26.09
C ALA A 768 -17.76 -6.15 26.79
N THR A 769 -18.16 -7.03 27.70
CA THR A 769 -17.26 -7.92 28.45
C THR A 769 -17.73 -9.36 28.36
N GLY A 770 -16.82 -10.32 28.40
CA GLY A 770 -17.19 -11.75 28.41
C GLY A 770 -16.20 -12.60 27.63
N THR A 771 -16.70 -13.62 26.90
CA THR A 771 -15.87 -14.54 26.13
C THR A 771 -16.45 -14.84 24.76
N VAL A 772 -15.55 -15.09 23.79
CA VAL A 772 -15.88 -15.53 22.42
C VAL A 772 -14.99 -16.70 22.04
N ALA A 773 -15.59 -17.81 21.62
CA ALA A 773 -14.94 -18.95 21.00
C ALA A 773 -15.48 -19.14 19.58
N MET A 774 -14.62 -19.23 18.58
CA MET A 774 -14.97 -19.42 17.17
C MET A 774 -14.36 -20.72 16.61
N GLY A 775 -14.46 -21.80 17.38
CA GLY A 775 -13.87 -23.09 17.03
C GLY A 775 -12.55 -23.41 17.72
N GLY A 776 -12.14 -22.62 18.73
CA GLY A 776 -10.98 -22.83 19.59
C GLY A 776 -11.30 -22.46 21.04
N ASP A 777 -10.28 -22.28 21.87
CA ASP A 777 -10.44 -21.89 23.26
C ASP A 777 -11.15 -20.53 23.39
N PRO A 778 -12.01 -20.34 24.41
CA PRO A 778 -12.67 -19.07 24.67
C PRO A 778 -11.66 -17.94 24.93
N LYS A 779 -11.78 -16.86 24.16
CA LYS A 779 -10.95 -15.64 24.32
C LYS A 779 -11.74 -14.58 25.09
N PRO A 780 -11.13 -13.90 26.06
CA PRO A 780 -11.78 -12.80 26.76
C PRO A 780 -12.02 -11.62 25.84
N VAL A 781 -13.14 -10.94 26.01
CA VAL A 781 -13.54 -9.72 25.31
C VAL A 781 -13.67 -8.59 26.34
N SER A 782 -13.12 -7.43 26.04
CA SER A 782 -13.33 -6.19 26.79
C SER A 782 -13.19 -5.02 25.81
N VAL A 783 -14.32 -4.45 25.38
CA VAL A 783 -14.38 -3.40 24.34
C VAL A 783 -15.23 -2.24 24.83
N GLU A 784 -14.70 -1.02 24.72
CA GLU A 784 -15.47 0.21 24.95
C GLU A 784 -16.51 0.42 23.84
N LEU A 785 -17.75 0.61 24.22
CA LEU A 785 -18.88 0.74 23.29
C LEU A 785 -19.13 2.20 22.85
N GLY A 786 -18.68 3.18 23.62
CA GLY A 786 -18.96 4.58 23.37
C GLY A 786 -20.44 4.97 23.49
N GLY A 787 -21.28 4.08 24.00
CA GLY A 787 -22.72 4.24 24.23
C GLY A 787 -23.48 2.92 24.22
N GLU A 788 -24.80 2.96 24.37
CA GLU A 788 -25.66 1.77 24.42
C GLU A 788 -25.87 1.14 23.04
N LEU A 789 -25.97 -0.19 23.00
CA LEU A 789 -26.24 -0.97 21.79
C LEU A 789 -27.73 -1.14 21.58
N PHE A 790 -28.24 -0.81 20.39
CA PHE A 790 -29.63 -1.01 20.00
C PHE A 790 -29.72 -2.03 18.88
N ALA A 791 -30.78 -2.83 18.87
CA ALA A 791 -31.02 -3.83 17.84
C ALA A 791 -29.80 -4.73 17.59
N ASP A 792 -29.17 -5.27 18.64
CA ASP A 792 -28.04 -6.20 18.58
C ASP A 792 -28.49 -7.65 18.82
N GLY A 793 -27.85 -8.61 18.19
CA GLY A 793 -28.11 -10.03 18.31
C GLY A 793 -29.43 -10.47 17.68
N VAL A 794 -29.95 -11.61 18.18
CA VAL A 794 -31.27 -12.10 17.79
C VAL A 794 -32.36 -11.17 18.34
N GLY A 795 -33.38 -10.87 17.55
CA GLY A 795 -34.38 -9.85 17.87
C GLY A 795 -34.08 -8.45 17.31
N SER A 796 -32.96 -8.29 16.61
CA SER A 796 -32.56 -7.00 16.00
C SER A 796 -33.60 -6.49 14.99
N ASN A 797 -34.17 -7.38 14.17
CA ASN A 797 -35.16 -7.02 13.18
C ASN A 797 -36.49 -6.58 13.83
N GLU A 798 -36.90 -7.22 14.90
CA GLU A 798 -38.08 -6.91 15.69
C GLU A 798 -37.91 -5.59 16.48
N ALA A 799 -36.67 -5.32 16.95
CA ALA A 799 -36.36 -4.02 17.57
C ALA A 799 -36.50 -2.88 16.56
N LEU A 800 -36.09 -3.09 15.33
CA LEU A 800 -36.27 -2.12 14.24
C LEU A 800 -37.77 -1.96 13.87
N ALA A 801 -38.53 -3.05 13.90
CA ALA A 801 -39.96 -3.02 13.65
C ALA A 801 -40.76 -2.24 14.74
N ALA A 802 -40.22 -2.13 15.96
CA ALA A 802 -40.79 -1.35 17.06
C ALA A 802 -40.54 0.16 16.95
N LEU A 803 -39.77 0.63 15.99
CA LEU A 803 -39.52 2.06 15.74
C LEU A 803 -40.73 2.74 15.10
N PRO A 804 -40.87 4.08 15.17
CA PRO A 804 -41.96 4.85 14.56
C PRO A 804 -41.80 4.90 13.02
N LEU A 805 -41.83 3.73 12.37
CA LEU A 805 -41.67 3.60 10.93
C LEU A 805 -42.76 4.38 10.18
N ALA A 806 -42.34 5.24 9.28
CA ALA A 806 -43.14 6.04 8.37
C ALA A 806 -42.33 6.27 7.08
N GLU A 807 -42.95 6.79 6.05
CA GLU A 807 -42.24 7.13 4.80
C GLU A 807 -41.11 8.13 5.09
N GLY A 808 -39.92 7.81 4.61
CA GLY A 808 -38.70 8.61 4.83
C GLY A 808 -38.11 8.54 6.25
N TYR A 809 -38.68 7.75 7.18
CA TYR A 809 -38.13 7.56 8.52
C TYR A 809 -36.71 6.99 8.42
N GLY A 810 -35.79 7.53 9.22
CA GLY A 810 -34.42 7.00 9.36
C GLY A 810 -33.89 7.11 10.78
N ALA A 811 -33.10 6.15 11.20
CA ALA A 811 -32.45 6.12 12.51
C ALA A 811 -31.03 5.54 12.41
N THR A 812 -30.08 6.15 13.12
CA THR A 812 -28.73 5.63 13.29
C THR A 812 -28.56 5.08 14.71
N PHE A 813 -27.91 3.94 14.86
CA PHE A 813 -27.75 3.26 16.15
C PHE A 813 -26.43 2.46 16.20
N ARG A 814 -25.98 2.14 17.41
CA ARG A 814 -24.80 1.29 17.65
C ARG A 814 -25.18 -0.18 17.66
N ASN A 815 -24.33 -0.97 17.05
CA ASN A 815 -24.38 -2.42 17.01
C ASN A 815 -22.98 -2.99 17.29
N PHE A 816 -22.85 -4.25 17.71
CA PHE A 816 -21.56 -4.86 18.04
C PHE A 816 -21.24 -6.02 17.10
N ASP A 817 -20.21 -5.89 16.29
CA ASP A 817 -19.69 -7.01 15.52
C ASP A 817 -18.82 -7.91 16.41
N VAL A 818 -19.38 -9.04 16.79
CA VAL A 818 -18.71 -10.01 17.68
C VAL A 818 -17.48 -10.65 17.02
N ARG A 819 -17.47 -10.79 15.69
CA ARG A 819 -16.33 -11.40 14.96
C ARG A 819 -15.16 -10.47 14.89
N GLN A 820 -15.42 -9.19 14.68
CA GLN A 820 -14.39 -8.15 14.63
C GLN A 820 -14.09 -7.55 16.00
N GLN A 821 -14.93 -7.85 17.02
CA GLN A 821 -14.91 -7.24 18.36
C GLN A 821 -14.90 -5.70 18.27
N LYS A 822 -15.79 -5.15 17.43
CA LYS A 822 -15.82 -3.74 17.08
C LYS A 822 -17.25 -3.20 17.13
N VAL A 823 -17.42 -1.99 17.64
CA VAL A 823 -18.66 -1.23 17.51
C VAL A 823 -18.84 -0.82 16.05
N GLN A 824 -20.06 -1.05 15.52
CA GLN A 824 -20.47 -0.60 14.19
C GLN A 824 -21.66 0.35 14.33
N LEU A 825 -21.65 1.40 13.54
CA LEU A 825 -22.82 2.24 13.38
C LEU A 825 -23.68 1.72 12.22
N LYS A 826 -24.96 1.46 12.50
CA LYS A 826 -25.94 1.03 11.50
C LYS A 826 -26.95 2.16 11.26
N GLN A 827 -27.41 2.27 10.03
CA GLN A 827 -28.47 3.20 9.64
C GLN A 827 -29.64 2.39 9.08
N ALA A 828 -30.80 2.49 9.71
CA ALA A 828 -32.07 1.98 9.17
C ALA A 828 -32.81 3.11 8.47
N LYS A 829 -33.37 2.84 7.29
CA LYS A 829 -34.15 3.81 6.51
C LYS A 829 -35.37 3.12 5.87
N VAL A 830 -36.55 3.70 6.01
CA VAL A 830 -37.73 3.29 5.26
C VAL A 830 -37.63 3.83 3.84
N THR A 831 -37.49 2.93 2.86
CA THR A 831 -37.25 3.28 1.44
C THR A 831 -38.52 3.16 0.59
N ALA A 832 -39.47 2.30 0.99
CA ALA A 832 -40.69 2.10 0.25
C ALA A 832 -41.81 1.54 1.16
N THR A 833 -43.03 1.56 0.64
CA THR A 833 -44.16 0.74 1.08
C THR A 833 -44.62 -0.14 -0.05
N GLU A 834 -44.71 -1.44 0.20
CA GLU A 834 -45.04 -2.41 -0.86
C GLU A 834 -45.90 -3.56 -0.30
N SER A 835 -46.63 -4.22 -1.18
CA SER A 835 -47.37 -5.43 -0.86
C SER A 835 -46.46 -6.64 -0.94
N VAL A 836 -46.33 -7.37 0.16
CA VAL A 836 -45.41 -8.53 0.27
C VAL A 836 -46.21 -9.79 0.57
N SER A 837 -46.10 -10.78 -0.30
CA SER A 837 -46.72 -12.09 -0.12
C SER A 837 -45.66 -13.09 0.39
N VAL A 838 -45.95 -13.71 1.52
CA VAL A 838 -45.14 -14.77 2.18
C VAL A 838 -46.09 -15.92 2.58
N PRO A 839 -45.58 -17.08 2.97
CA PRO A 839 -46.46 -18.21 3.39
C PRO A 839 -47.50 -17.88 4.46
N ALA A 840 -47.20 -16.95 5.38
CA ALA A 840 -48.12 -16.47 6.40
C ALA A 840 -49.26 -15.56 5.89
N GLY A 841 -49.21 -15.11 4.61
CA GLY A 841 -50.22 -14.23 4.02
C GLY A 841 -49.62 -13.09 3.19
N THR A 842 -50.49 -12.17 2.76
CA THR A 842 -50.13 -10.96 2.05
C THR A 842 -50.28 -9.73 2.95
N PHE A 843 -49.20 -8.93 3.04
CA PHE A 843 -49.15 -7.80 3.98
C PHE A 843 -48.77 -6.50 3.25
N GLN A 844 -49.36 -5.40 3.66
CA GLN A 844 -48.82 -4.06 3.34
C GLN A 844 -47.67 -3.78 4.29
N ALA A 845 -46.43 -3.66 3.78
CA ALA A 845 -45.25 -3.59 4.59
C ALA A 845 -44.37 -2.37 4.28
N TRP A 846 -43.74 -1.81 5.31
CA TRP A 846 -42.60 -0.93 5.10
C TRP A 846 -41.37 -1.74 4.70
N LYS A 847 -40.68 -1.31 3.66
CA LYS A 847 -39.35 -1.78 3.29
C LYS A 847 -38.35 -0.94 4.03
N VAL A 848 -37.63 -1.56 4.96
CA VAL A 848 -36.57 -0.91 5.75
C VAL A 848 -35.22 -1.46 5.33
N GLU A 849 -34.38 -0.59 4.85
CA GLU A 849 -32.98 -0.94 4.48
C GLU A 849 -32.04 -0.56 5.63
N VAL A 850 -31.22 -1.51 6.04
CA VAL A 850 -30.22 -1.35 7.10
C VAL A 850 -28.85 -1.50 6.48
N THR A 851 -28.04 -0.44 6.56
CA THR A 851 -26.69 -0.36 6.02
C THR A 851 -25.72 0.07 7.10
N SER A 852 -24.42 -0.10 6.87
CA SER A 852 -23.41 0.51 7.73
C SER A 852 -23.39 2.01 7.52
N ALA A 853 -23.42 2.78 8.59
CA ALA A 853 -23.25 4.23 8.53
C ALA A 853 -21.78 4.62 8.23
N ASP A 854 -20.83 3.71 8.47
CA ASP A 854 -19.40 3.88 8.23
C ASP A 854 -19.00 3.48 6.79
N GLY A 855 -19.97 3.07 5.95
CA GLY A 855 -19.73 2.64 4.56
C GLY A 855 -19.15 1.22 4.43
N GLU A 856 -19.12 0.43 5.49
CA GLU A 856 -18.76 -1.00 5.42
C GLU A 856 -19.74 -1.75 4.50
N PRO A 857 -19.27 -2.66 3.65
CA PRO A 857 -20.14 -3.39 2.74
C PRO A 857 -21.10 -4.33 3.49
N GLY A 858 -22.31 -4.46 2.97
CA GLY A 858 -23.35 -5.30 3.51
C GLY A 858 -24.66 -4.53 3.69
N GLN A 859 -25.76 -5.18 3.36
CA GLN A 859 -27.09 -4.59 3.46
C GLN A 859 -28.06 -5.63 3.99
N THR A 860 -28.92 -5.24 4.92
CA THR A 860 -30.09 -6.01 5.34
C THR A 860 -31.34 -5.25 4.96
N THR A 861 -32.27 -5.92 4.28
CA THR A 861 -33.60 -5.37 4.00
C THR A 861 -34.61 -6.16 4.80
N ILE A 862 -35.43 -5.48 5.58
CA ILE A 862 -36.55 -6.09 6.30
C ILE A 862 -37.88 -5.51 5.83
N TRP A 863 -38.89 -6.35 5.75
CA TRP A 863 -40.26 -5.95 5.46
C TRP A 863 -41.12 -6.08 6.71
N VAL A 864 -41.64 -4.98 7.18
CA VAL A 864 -42.42 -4.88 8.43
C VAL A 864 -43.89 -4.61 8.10
N ALA A 865 -44.76 -5.54 8.43
CA ALA A 865 -46.20 -5.36 8.23
C ALA A 865 -46.73 -4.12 8.98
N LYS A 866 -47.52 -3.29 8.29
CA LYS A 866 -48.00 -2.01 8.85
C LYS A 866 -49.00 -2.18 10.00
N ASP A 867 -49.83 -3.22 9.92
CA ASP A 867 -50.88 -3.52 10.85
C ASP A 867 -50.44 -4.23 12.12
N THR A 868 -49.60 -5.26 11.94
CA THR A 868 -49.15 -6.15 13.02
C THR A 868 -47.77 -5.85 13.57
N ARG A 869 -46.99 -5.02 12.87
CA ARG A 869 -45.58 -4.74 13.18
C ARG A 869 -44.67 -6.00 13.15
N LYS A 870 -45.15 -7.10 12.58
CA LYS A 870 -44.36 -8.32 12.40
C LYS A 870 -43.38 -8.12 11.27
N VAL A 871 -42.18 -8.67 11.44
CA VAL A 871 -41.20 -8.82 10.35
C VAL A 871 -41.68 -9.98 9.48
N VAL A 872 -42.11 -9.71 8.23
CA VAL A 872 -42.69 -10.72 7.34
C VAL A 872 -41.65 -11.32 6.39
N LYS A 873 -40.61 -10.57 6.06
CA LYS A 873 -39.50 -11.01 5.18
C LYS A 873 -38.22 -10.31 5.55
N VAL A 874 -37.10 -11.04 5.41
CA VAL A 874 -35.72 -10.52 5.56
C VAL A 874 -34.91 -10.94 4.36
N SER A 875 -34.02 -10.04 3.87
CA SER A 875 -32.98 -10.33 2.90
C SER A 875 -31.68 -9.65 3.35
N ALA A 876 -30.62 -10.41 3.56
CA ALA A 876 -29.33 -9.88 4.00
C ALA A 876 -28.19 -10.33 3.10
N THR A 877 -27.35 -9.41 2.66
CA THR A 877 -26.08 -9.71 1.96
C THR A 877 -24.95 -9.71 2.97
N ILE A 878 -24.21 -10.81 3.04
CA ILE A 878 -23.12 -11.03 4.00
C ILE A 878 -21.78 -11.08 3.24
N PRO A 879 -21.07 -9.95 3.08
CA PRO A 879 -19.81 -9.90 2.31
C PRO A 879 -18.73 -10.82 2.88
N GLN A 880 -18.69 -10.97 4.21
CA GLN A 880 -17.72 -11.81 4.92
C GLN A 880 -17.88 -13.32 4.63
N MET A 881 -19.01 -13.71 4.06
CA MET A 881 -19.30 -15.08 3.57
C MET A 881 -19.24 -15.16 2.03
N GLY A 882 -18.34 -14.41 1.40
CA GLY A 882 -18.20 -14.42 -0.06
C GLY A 882 -19.37 -13.79 -0.81
N GLY A 883 -20.08 -12.84 -0.18
CA GLY A 883 -21.29 -12.21 -0.75
C GLY A 883 -22.55 -13.07 -0.65
N ALA A 884 -22.60 -14.00 0.32
CA ALA A 884 -23.79 -14.84 0.56
C ALA A 884 -25.05 -13.96 0.74
N VAL A 885 -26.14 -14.39 0.12
CA VAL A 885 -27.46 -13.76 0.31
C VAL A 885 -28.31 -14.70 1.16
N VAL A 886 -28.75 -14.19 2.30
CA VAL A 886 -29.67 -14.88 3.20
C VAL A 886 -31.06 -14.32 3.03
N THR A 887 -32.05 -15.17 2.74
CA THR A 887 -33.46 -14.77 2.70
C THR A 887 -34.25 -15.58 3.69
N SER A 888 -35.25 -15.00 4.34
CA SER A 888 -36.21 -15.69 5.21
C SER A 888 -37.61 -15.06 5.15
N GLU A 889 -38.62 -15.88 5.21
CA GLU A 889 -40.04 -15.49 5.09
C GLU A 889 -40.87 -16.10 6.23
N LEU A 890 -41.76 -15.28 6.77
CA LEU A 890 -42.65 -15.64 7.88
C LEU A 890 -43.57 -16.80 7.50
N GLN A 891 -43.66 -17.81 8.36
CA GLN A 891 -44.54 -18.96 8.24
C GLN A 891 -45.87 -18.73 9.02
N PRO A 892 -46.95 -19.46 8.66
CA PRO A 892 -48.24 -19.40 9.35
C PRO A 892 -48.17 -19.58 10.83
#